data_ddd15f47968b1e9138a4747671b90692
#
_entry.id   ddd15f47968b1e9138a4747671b90692
#
_cell.length_a   1.000
_cell.length_b   1.000
_cell.length_c   1.000
_cell.angle_alpha   90.00
_cell.angle_beta   90.00
_cell.angle_gamma   90.00
#
_symmetry.space_group_name_H-M   'P 1'
#
loop_
_entity.id
_entity.type
_entity.pdbx_description
1 polymer ?
#
loop_
_entity_poly.entity_id
_entity_poly.type
_entity_poly.pdbx_seq_one_letter_code
_entity_poly.pdbx_strand_id
1 'polypeptide(L)'
;GGNFQNAWKSFYDAIKSVDKNASLAGPNSAGYGTQFTSGQSNKSFVQFCADNNCMPDVITWHELQTNCLNDMSWHMDDFRNIWESTDWSKYNEANGTEGIPEIPQICFNEYAEMDYCGVPGRLVNWIARIEDEKATGCLPFWHQANNLNDLASGANEGNGAWWLYKWYGDMSGTTQPVSTSTNYDGLYGLSTMDEAKKLSTTLLGGFTGDITVQLNNVTATSTFADAEAVHVTVQESMFTGFHGALNETPTILEGAYPVNDDGSVTVKIPDTLFENAYNVTVTQASGDEIVGLALRSSSGDVYEAEDAGLSGGAFASSAGTNPSYYMSNNGSGDRAVGMPSGSSMTYTINVPADGKYKLDFNYGNGQGTERNDMNTHNPVNVKQTFALDGGEAETVTMESTLFQTMDGTKTLYYDLTAGEHQITVTTADSGVDGNLFFHDFVRVSYAGVYGQELPAFNKVYEAELADVNRLLGNTDSTVSTETSLEGYSGGGYVMGLSDRAVTEGGGIRNTVVVEESGLYNITLRYQSSQAGEASIYVGNTAVTLDRVNKTVSLQAGDGWQEVTASVYLQKGINVVDLDTTVPAALDYMRVRALPAQDSSTTIEAEDAIPEELEGSIQVAESDGASGGKYVVGMKGAYQDADYLEFTYNAPEAGKYQMQAFHSNEDLAGSHGYNIKAIDKYAVVDVNGNYEYPRFEGIV
;
A
#
# COMPACT_ATOMS: atom_id res chain seq x y z
N GLY A 1 6.60 22.68 35.67
CA GLY A 1 6.98 21.27 35.85
C GLY A 1 5.95 20.46 36.61
N GLY A 2 5.56 20.84 37.80
CA GLY A 2 4.66 19.99 38.62
C GLY A 2 3.27 19.72 38.09
N ASN A 3 2.78 20.50 37.13
CA ASN A 3 1.40 20.30 36.61
C ASN A 3 1.25 19.09 35.73
N PHE A 4 2.24 18.77 34.87
CA PHE A 4 2.14 17.59 33.99
C PHE A 4 2.25 16.29 34.79
N GLN A 5 3.24 16.15 35.67
CA GLN A 5 3.42 14.95 36.49
C GLN A 5 2.22 14.70 37.39
N ASN A 6 1.66 15.75 38.01
CA ASN A 6 0.44 15.59 38.81
C ASN A 6 -0.79 15.22 37.96
N ALA A 7 -0.91 15.79 36.77
CA ALA A 7 -1.96 15.39 35.84
C ALA A 7 -1.81 13.92 35.43
N TRP A 8 -0.59 13.51 35.04
CA TRP A 8 -0.29 12.11 34.73
C TRP A 8 -0.73 11.18 35.87
N LYS A 9 -0.28 11.46 37.08
CA LYS A 9 -0.65 10.67 38.26
C LYS A 9 -2.17 10.59 38.46
N SER A 10 -2.87 11.73 38.29
CA SER A 10 -4.32 11.78 38.45
C SER A 10 -5.05 10.95 37.39
N PHE A 11 -4.60 10.99 36.12
CA PHE A 11 -5.13 10.16 35.04
C PHE A 11 -4.84 8.67 35.28
N TYR A 12 -3.60 8.37 35.63
CA TYR A 12 -3.18 7.00 35.93
C TYR A 12 -4.07 6.37 37.01
N ASP A 13 -4.23 7.06 38.14
CA ASP A 13 -5.03 6.57 39.26
C ASP A 13 -6.50 6.42 38.88
N ALA A 14 -7.06 7.39 38.16
CA ALA A 14 -8.45 7.35 37.73
C ALA A 14 -8.72 6.14 36.84
N ILE A 15 -7.88 5.90 35.80
CA ILE A 15 -8.05 4.80 34.88
C ILE A 15 -7.83 3.44 35.58
N LYS A 16 -6.72 3.29 36.32
CA LYS A 16 -6.42 2.05 37.02
C LYS A 16 -7.44 1.72 38.15
N SER A 17 -8.18 2.73 38.65
CA SER A 17 -9.28 2.51 39.57
C SER A 17 -10.52 1.85 38.95
N VAL A 18 -10.72 2.07 37.62
CA VAL A 18 -11.82 1.50 36.84
C VAL A 18 -11.40 0.20 36.19
N ASP A 19 -10.25 0.20 35.55
CA ASP A 19 -9.64 -0.99 34.94
C ASP A 19 -8.14 -1.04 35.25
N LYS A 20 -7.78 -1.90 36.18
CA LYS A 20 -6.38 -2.08 36.59
C LYS A 20 -5.50 -2.68 35.50
N ASN A 21 -6.10 -3.33 34.48
CA ASN A 21 -5.40 -3.96 33.37
C ASN A 21 -5.28 -3.03 32.15
N ALA A 22 -5.90 -1.84 32.18
CA ALA A 22 -5.75 -0.87 31.08
C ALA A 22 -4.27 -0.53 30.87
N SER A 23 -3.78 -0.65 29.64
CA SER A 23 -2.43 -0.23 29.26
C SER A 23 -2.38 1.26 29.07
N LEU A 24 -1.42 1.93 29.72
CA LEU A 24 -1.22 3.37 29.68
C LEU A 24 0.11 3.70 29.01
N ALA A 25 0.06 4.49 27.95
CA ALA A 25 1.22 4.97 27.20
C ALA A 25 1.54 6.42 27.57
N GLY A 26 2.78 6.72 27.74
CA GLY A 26 3.24 8.08 28.04
C GLY A 26 4.76 8.20 28.18
N PRO A 27 5.26 9.42 28.24
CA PRO A 27 4.58 10.71 28.43
C PRO A 27 4.13 11.43 27.14
N ASN A 28 4.31 10.90 25.95
CA ASN A 28 3.98 11.52 24.66
C ASN A 28 4.69 12.86 24.43
N SER A 29 5.99 12.89 24.65
CA SER A 29 6.75 14.12 24.39
C SER A 29 7.00 14.32 22.89
N ALA A 30 6.95 15.59 22.43
CA ALA A 30 7.15 15.96 21.04
C ALA A 30 8.59 15.74 20.51
N GLY A 31 9.43 15.08 21.25
CA GLY A 31 10.79 14.70 20.91
C GLY A 31 11.54 14.20 22.14
N TYR A 32 12.63 13.46 21.93
CA TYR A 32 13.46 12.97 23.01
C TYR A 32 14.14 14.15 23.75
N GLY A 33 14.10 14.13 25.06
CA GLY A 33 14.69 15.20 25.89
C GLY A 33 14.01 16.55 25.80
N THR A 34 12.97 16.72 24.95
CA THR A 34 12.19 17.96 24.94
C THR A 34 11.41 18.10 26.24
N GLN A 35 11.40 19.30 26.74
CA GLN A 35 10.79 19.59 28.03
C GLN A 35 9.27 19.57 27.88
N PHE A 36 8.61 18.77 28.72
CA PHE A 36 7.14 18.70 28.79
C PHE A 36 6.48 20.03 29.19
N THR A 37 7.20 20.90 29.72
CA THR A 37 7.01 22.32 30.07
C THR A 37 8.29 22.72 30.81
N SER A 38 8.63 23.97 30.86
CA SER A 38 9.90 24.48 31.45
C SER A 38 10.36 23.67 32.67
N GLY A 39 11.45 22.91 32.55
CA GLY A 39 12.15 22.25 33.63
C GLY A 39 11.91 20.76 33.85
N GLN A 40 11.27 20.05 32.94
CA GLN A 40 11.11 18.61 33.05
C GLN A 40 11.87 17.85 31.95
N SER A 41 12.51 16.75 32.34
CA SER A 41 13.26 15.83 31.48
C SER A 41 12.72 14.42 31.66
N ASN A 42 13.07 13.52 30.75
CA ASN A 42 12.78 12.08 30.88
C ASN A 42 13.21 11.57 32.28
N LYS A 43 14.39 11.98 32.75
CA LYS A 43 14.88 11.61 34.09
C LYS A 43 13.93 12.04 35.21
N SER A 44 13.42 13.26 35.17
CA SER A 44 12.52 13.75 36.23
C SER A 44 11.15 13.09 36.16
N PHE A 45 10.69 12.70 34.97
CA PHE A 45 9.43 11.99 34.78
C PHE A 45 9.52 10.55 35.28
N VAL A 46 10.57 9.80 34.90
CA VAL A 46 10.79 8.42 35.35
C VAL A 46 10.91 8.37 36.85
N GLN A 47 11.72 9.26 37.47
CA GLN A 47 11.85 9.32 38.92
C GLN A 47 10.54 9.66 39.62
N PHE A 48 9.75 10.61 39.07
CA PHE A 48 8.43 10.92 39.62
C PHE A 48 7.49 9.70 39.57
N CYS A 49 7.47 8.96 38.45
CA CYS A 49 6.64 7.78 38.31
C CYS A 49 7.07 6.65 39.28
N ALA A 50 8.36 6.47 39.47
CA ALA A 50 8.92 5.54 40.42
C ALA A 50 8.53 5.92 41.88
N ASP A 51 8.64 7.21 42.22
CA ASP A 51 8.29 7.71 43.57
C ASP A 51 6.79 7.62 43.90
N ASN A 52 5.93 7.64 42.85
CA ASN A 52 4.47 7.72 43.00
C ASN A 52 3.72 6.47 42.53
N ASN A 53 4.43 5.40 42.18
CA ASN A 53 3.89 4.15 41.65
C ASN A 53 2.87 4.36 40.52
N CYS A 54 3.29 5.11 39.50
CA CYS A 54 2.46 5.44 38.34
C CYS A 54 3.25 5.34 37.01
N MET A 55 4.08 4.27 36.91
CA MET A 55 4.89 4.04 35.71
C MET A 55 3.99 3.72 34.50
N PRO A 56 4.23 4.33 33.32
CA PRO A 56 3.55 3.90 32.10
C PRO A 56 3.81 2.44 31.78
N ASP A 57 2.84 1.78 31.18
CA ASP A 57 3.01 0.43 30.63
C ASP A 57 3.76 0.46 29.28
N VAL A 58 3.72 1.59 28.56
CA VAL A 58 4.48 1.88 27.33
C VAL A 58 5.11 3.27 27.45
N ILE A 59 6.41 3.36 27.25
CA ILE A 59 7.13 4.65 27.21
C ILE A 59 7.06 5.22 25.80
N THR A 60 6.71 6.52 25.68
CA THR A 60 6.49 7.14 24.39
C THR A 60 7.13 8.51 24.22
N TRP A 61 7.70 8.77 23.03
CA TRP A 61 8.11 10.10 22.54
C TRP A 61 8.10 10.12 21.01
N HIS A 62 8.23 11.32 20.41
CA HIS A 62 8.31 11.48 18.97
C HIS A 62 9.76 11.49 18.47
N GLU A 63 9.98 10.93 17.28
CA GLU A 63 11.24 10.98 16.52
C GLU A 63 10.94 11.56 15.13
N LEU A 64 10.79 12.90 15.03
CA LEU A 64 10.25 13.60 13.85
C LEU A 64 11.27 14.44 13.06
N GLN A 65 12.52 14.49 13.50
CA GLN A 65 13.53 15.33 12.86
C GLN A 65 14.54 14.49 12.09
N THR A 66 15.08 15.04 11.02
CA THR A 66 16.08 14.36 10.16
C THR A 66 17.23 13.75 10.95
N ASN A 67 17.73 14.45 11.97
CA ASN A 67 18.81 13.92 12.80
C ASN A 67 18.39 12.74 13.71
N CYS A 68 17.09 12.52 13.92
CA CYS A 68 16.61 11.44 14.78
C CYS A 68 17.05 10.05 14.28
N LEU A 69 17.16 9.85 12.97
CA LEU A 69 17.70 8.60 12.43
C LEU A 69 19.10 8.27 12.97
N ASN A 70 19.99 9.26 13.08
CA ASN A 70 21.33 9.08 13.61
C ASN A 70 21.38 9.10 15.13
N ASP A 71 20.52 9.90 15.76
CA ASP A 71 20.52 10.15 17.19
C ASP A 71 19.72 9.09 17.98
N MET A 72 18.89 8.29 17.34
CA MET A 72 17.97 7.33 18.00
C MET A 72 18.70 6.37 18.95
N SER A 73 19.85 5.80 18.56
CA SER A 73 20.66 4.95 19.47
C SER A 73 21.07 5.72 20.72
N TRP A 74 21.50 6.99 20.54
CA TRP A 74 21.86 7.80 21.69
C TRP A 74 20.66 8.09 22.57
N HIS A 75 19.47 8.36 21.99
CA HIS A 75 18.23 8.54 22.75
C HIS A 75 17.89 7.30 23.56
N MET A 76 18.00 6.12 22.95
CA MET A 76 17.75 4.84 23.61
C MET A 76 18.76 4.55 24.70
N ASP A 77 20.06 4.76 24.47
CA ASP A 77 21.11 4.56 25.45
C ASP A 77 20.98 5.52 26.65
N ASP A 78 20.69 6.80 26.37
CA ASP A 78 20.44 7.78 27.43
C ASP A 78 19.20 7.40 28.27
N PHE A 79 18.13 6.92 27.62
CA PHE A 79 16.95 6.46 28.34
C PHE A 79 17.26 5.21 29.21
N ARG A 80 18.01 4.24 28.70
CA ARG A 80 18.50 3.09 29.49
C ARG A 80 19.33 3.53 30.68
N ASN A 81 20.24 4.49 30.51
CA ASN A 81 21.04 5.06 31.61
C ASN A 81 20.17 5.79 32.65
N ILE A 82 19.14 6.52 32.21
CA ILE A 82 18.15 7.13 33.12
C ILE A 82 17.45 6.06 33.93
N TRP A 83 16.99 5.00 33.30
CA TRP A 83 16.30 3.86 33.95
C TRP A 83 17.18 3.19 35.00
N GLU A 84 18.40 2.85 34.65
CA GLU A 84 19.38 2.22 35.53
C GLU A 84 19.76 3.11 36.73
N SER A 85 19.81 4.44 36.53
CA SER A 85 20.17 5.41 37.56
C SER A 85 19.01 5.89 38.44
N THR A 86 17.78 5.45 38.15
CA THR A 86 16.58 5.85 38.91
C THR A 86 16.54 5.15 40.28
N ASP A 87 16.09 5.86 41.30
CA ASP A 87 15.84 5.26 42.63
C ASP A 87 14.49 4.51 42.64
N TRP A 88 14.56 3.21 42.58
CA TRP A 88 13.40 2.31 42.55
C TRP A 88 12.87 1.90 43.94
N SER A 89 13.42 2.41 45.03
CA SER A 89 13.08 1.94 46.38
C SER A 89 11.60 2.05 46.69
N LYS A 90 10.95 3.17 46.39
CA LYS A 90 9.50 3.36 46.63
C LYS A 90 8.62 2.52 45.72
N TYR A 91 9.02 2.40 44.43
CA TYR A 91 8.32 1.54 43.51
C TYR A 91 8.34 0.09 43.94
N ASN A 92 9.50 -0.41 44.35
CA ASN A 92 9.68 -1.78 44.84
C ASN A 92 8.92 -2.03 46.12
N GLU A 93 8.92 -1.07 47.06
CA GLU A 93 8.11 -1.15 48.27
C GLU A 93 6.61 -1.27 47.93
N ALA A 94 6.12 -0.46 47.01
CA ALA A 94 4.70 -0.43 46.61
C ALA A 94 4.26 -1.72 45.89
N ASN A 95 5.16 -2.34 45.12
CA ASN A 95 4.83 -3.53 44.31
C ASN A 95 5.34 -4.84 44.86
N GLY A 96 6.10 -4.84 45.99
CA GLY A 96 6.68 -6.04 46.56
C GLY A 96 7.76 -6.68 45.68
N THR A 97 8.52 -5.84 44.93
CA THR A 97 9.60 -6.25 44.05
C THR A 97 10.96 -5.79 44.57
N GLU A 98 12.03 -6.25 43.93
CA GLU A 98 13.41 -5.90 44.28
C GLU A 98 14.21 -5.59 42.99
N GLY A 99 15.23 -4.73 43.11
CA GLY A 99 16.13 -4.42 42.00
C GLY A 99 15.58 -3.38 41.02
N ILE A 100 16.18 -3.34 39.85
CA ILE A 100 15.77 -2.45 38.75
C ILE A 100 14.66 -3.16 37.96
N PRO A 101 13.47 -2.56 37.79
CA PRO A 101 12.42 -3.15 36.97
C PRO A 101 12.86 -3.26 35.50
N GLU A 102 12.27 -4.19 34.78
CA GLU A 102 12.41 -4.26 33.33
C GLU A 102 11.88 -2.98 32.69
N ILE A 103 12.57 -2.50 31.64
CA ILE A 103 12.13 -1.33 30.88
C ILE A 103 10.84 -1.71 30.16
N PRO A 104 9.74 -0.93 30.31
CA PRO A 104 8.54 -1.13 29.51
C PRO A 104 8.82 -1.02 28.03
N GLN A 105 7.90 -1.51 27.19
CA GLN A 105 7.97 -1.32 25.76
C GLN A 105 8.16 0.16 25.42
N ILE A 106 9.07 0.47 24.51
CA ILE A 106 9.28 1.81 23.97
C ILE A 106 8.56 1.92 22.65
N CYS A 107 7.80 3.01 22.49
CA CYS A 107 7.09 3.30 21.24
C CYS A 107 7.34 4.74 20.82
N PHE A 108 7.89 4.92 19.63
CA PHE A 108 7.94 6.21 18.95
C PHE A 108 6.56 6.47 18.36
N ASN A 109 5.70 7.11 19.15
CA ASN A 109 4.29 7.30 18.80
C ASN A 109 4.04 8.30 17.66
N GLU A 110 5.10 8.98 17.18
CA GLU A 110 5.22 9.61 15.87
C GLU A 110 6.68 9.53 15.43
N TYR A 111 6.93 9.02 14.22
CA TYR A 111 8.28 8.95 13.66
C TYR A 111 8.28 9.34 12.18
N ALA A 112 9.44 9.60 11.64
CA ALA A 112 9.76 10.09 10.32
C ALA A 112 9.62 11.61 10.12
N GLU A 113 10.44 12.12 9.22
CA GLU A 113 10.39 13.52 8.80
C GLU A 113 9.13 13.77 7.98
N MET A 114 8.55 14.96 8.14
CA MET A 114 7.35 15.36 7.43
C MET A 114 7.51 15.26 5.90
N ASP A 115 8.66 15.68 5.37
CA ASP A 115 8.92 15.67 3.93
C ASP A 115 9.12 14.27 3.33
N TYR A 116 9.27 13.25 4.17
CA TYR A 116 9.53 11.88 3.76
C TYR A 116 8.51 10.84 4.25
N CYS A 117 7.45 11.27 4.96
CA CYS A 117 6.29 10.42 5.15
C CYS A 117 5.67 10.09 3.79
N GLY A 118 5.49 8.83 3.48
CA GLY A 118 5.04 8.39 2.15
C GLY A 118 6.16 8.12 1.13
N VAL A 119 7.42 8.44 1.43
CA VAL A 119 8.58 8.14 0.57
C VAL A 119 9.17 6.77 0.94
N PRO A 120 8.94 5.72 0.13
CA PRO A 120 9.26 4.35 0.53
C PRO A 120 10.75 4.13 0.83
N GLY A 121 11.65 4.66 0.01
CA GLY A 121 13.09 4.48 0.20
C GLY A 121 13.60 5.06 1.52
N ARG A 122 13.08 6.23 1.92
CA ARG A 122 13.44 6.85 3.20
C ARG A 122 12.83 6.13 4.40
N LEU A 123 11.62 5.61 4.25
CA LEU A 123 10.94 4.89 5.33
C LEU A 123 11.61 3.55 5.65
N VAL A 124 12.31 2.91 4.70
CA VAL A 124 13.16 1.73 5.01
C VAL A 124 14.16 2.04 6.13
N ASN A 125 14.81 3.20 6.06
CA ASN A 125 15.82 3.58 7.07
C ASN A 125 15.19 3.72 8.47
N TRP A 126 13.99 4.29 8.55
CA TRP A 126 13.25 4.42 9.80
C TRP A 126 12.83 3.07 10.37
N ILE A 127 12.24 2.20 9.53
CA ILE A 127 11.80 0.86 9.95
C ILE A 127 13.01 0.05 10.46
N ALA A 128 14.09 0.01 9.69
CA ALA A 128 15.29 -0.72 10.06
C ALA A 128 15.89 -0.21 11.37
N ARG A 129 15.89 1.11 11.58
CA ARG A 129 16.39 1.71 12.80
C ARG A 129 15.56 1.37 14.02
N ILE A 130 14.23 1.44 13.89
CA ILE A 130 13.29 1.08 14.97
C ILE A 130 13.45 -0.40 15.36
N GLU A 131 13.62 -1.27 14.37
CA GLU A 131 13.87 -2.69 14.60
C GLU A 131 15.21 -2.94 15.30
N ASP A 132 16.29 -2.25 14.91
CA ASP A 132 17.60 -2.37 15.58
C ASP A 132 17.51 -2.02 17.05
N GLU A 133 16.74 -0.97 17.40
CA GLU A 133 16.55 -0.53 18.79
C GLU A 133 15.53 -1.35 19.58
N LYS A 134 14.86 -2.32 18.93
CA LYS A 134 13.80 -3.14 19.55
C LYS A 134 12.65 -2.29 20.11
N ALA A 135 12.33 -1.22 19.42
CA ALA A 135 11.20 -0.35 19.72
C ALA A 135 10.03 -0.63 18.78
N THR A 136 8.91 0.02 19.03
CA THR A 136 7.78 0.11 18.11
C THR A 136 7.57 1.55 17.66
N GLY A 137 6.84 1.75 16.58
CA GLY A 137 6.59 3.10 16.06
C GLY A 137 5.22 3.23 15.41
N CYS A 138 4.69 4.45 15.44
CA CYS A 138 3.50 4.84 14.69
C CYS A 138 3.88 5.93 13.68
N LEU A 139 3.60 5.69 12.41
CA LEU A 139 3.80 6.70 11.39
C LEU A 139 2.72 7.79 11.55
N PRO A 140 3.07 9.09 11.66
CA PRO A 140 2.09 10.16 11.69
C PRO A 140 1.51 10.41 10.31
N PHE A 141 0.38 11.08 10.22
CA PHE A 141 -0.12 11.64 8.97
C PHE A 141 0.23 13.13 8.89
N TRP A 142 0.82 13.54 7.79
CA TRP A 142 1.24 14.92 7.62
C TRP A 142 0.55 15.63 6.45
N HIS A 143 0.26 14.90 5.35
CA HIS A 143 -0.18 15.53 4.12
C HIS A 143 -1.69 15.60 4.00
N GLN A 144 -2.41 14.50 4.21
CA GLN A 144 -3.87 14.51 4.18
C GLN A 144 -4.47 13.53 5.19
N ALA A 145 -5.57 13.90 5.84
CA ALA A 145 -6.40 12.94 6.53
C ALA A 145 -7.05 11.99 5.53
N ASN A 146 -7.40 10.80 5.99
CA ASN A 146 -7.99 9.70 5.22
C ASN A 146 -7.06 8.98 4.25
N ASN A 147 -5.75 9.24 4.28
CA ASN A 147 -4.77 8.55 3.46
C ASN A 147 -3.92 7.53 4.23
N LEU A 148 -4.37 7.06 5.37
CA LEU A 148 -3.69 6.06 6.20
C LEU A 148 -2.22 6.42 6.47
N ASN A 149 -1.99 7.62 7.02
CA ASN A 149 -0.64 8.09 7.34
C ASN A 149 0.28 8.17 6.10
N ASP A 150 -0.23 8.77 5.03
CA ASP A 150 0.48 8.93 3.76
C ASP A 150 0.80 7.60 3.03
N LEU A 151 0.01 6.56 3.26
CA LEU A 151 0.15 5.23 2.64
C LEU A 151 -0.89 4.94 1.55
N ALA A 152 -1.98 5.69 1.50
CA ALA A 152 -3.06 5.48 0.54
C ALA A 152 -3.39 6.76 -0.23
N SER A 153 -3.60 6.63 -1.53
CA SER A 153 -4.05 7.71 -2.41
C SER A 153 -5.57 7.83 -2.46
N GLY A 154 -6.27 6.79 -2.09
CA GLY A 154 -7.72 6.71 -2.00
C GLY A 154 -8.12 5.47 -1.22
N ALA A 155 -9.41 5.22 -1.05
CA ALA A 155 -9.84 3.96 -0.49
C ALA A 155 -9.45 2.82 -1.44
N ASN A 156 -8.80 1.79 -0.91
CA ASN A 156 -8.23 0.65 -1.64
C ASN A 156 -7.08 0.98 -2.61
N GLU A 157 -6.52 2.18 -2.60
CA GLU A 157 -5.40 2.53 -3.46
C GLU A 157 -4.18 2.84 -2.59
N GLY A 158 -3.20 1.95 -2.57
CA GLY A 158 -1.91 2.14 -1.90
C GLY A 158 -0.94 2.92 -2.77
N ASN A 159 -0.06 3.71 -2.14
CA ASN A 159 1.10 4.32 -2.78
C ASN A 159 2.37 3.45 -2.59
N GLY A 160 3.54 3.95 -2.97
CA GLY A 160 4.80 3.22 -2.81
C GLY A 160 5.13 2.89 -1.35
N ALA A 161 4.83 3.78 -0.40
CA ALA A 161 5.06 3.51 1.01
C ALA A 161 4.13 2.41 1.56
N TRP A 162 2.89 2.31 1.06
CA TRP A 162 1.99 1.20 1.40
C TRP A 162 2.60 -0.15 1.03
N TRP A 163 3.21 -0.26 -0.17
CA TRP A 163 3.88 -1.48 -0.61
C TRP A 163 5.09 -1.81 0.25
N LEU A 164 5.88 -0.82 0.67
CA LEU A 164 6.96 -1.03 1.62
C LEU A 164 6.44 -1.62 2.94
N TYR A 165 5.37 -1.04 3.52
CA TYR A 165 4.80 -1.55 4.77
C TYR A 165 4.12 -2.91 4.58
N LYS A 166 3.56 -3.19 3.39
CA LYS A 166 3.08 -4.54 3.04
C LYS A 166 4.23 -5.54 3.05
N TRP A 167 5.34 -5.24 2.38
CA TRP A 167 6.52 -6.10 2.40
C TRP A 167 7.08 -6.29 3.82
N TYR A 168 7.15 -5.21 4.60
CA TYR A 168 7.60 -5.29 5.99
C TYR A 168 6.66 -6.14 6.84
N GLY A 169 5.35 -6.02 6.68
CA GLY A 169 4.36 -6.85 7.34
C GLY A 169 4.42 -8.34 6.95
N ASP A 170 4.88 -8.64 5.73
CA ASP A 170 5.06 -10.01 5.22
C ASP A 170 6.36 -10.66 5.71
N MET A 171 7.34 -9.87 6.18
CA MET A 171 8.59 -10.41 6.72
C MET A 171 8.33 -11.29 7.93
N SER A 172 8.99 -12.44 7.96
CA SER A 172 8.83 -13.44 9.03
C SER A 172 10.17 -14.14 9.31
N GLY A 173 10.18 -14.99 10.32
CA GLY A 173 11.38 -15.69 10.74
C GLY A 173 12.24 -14.87 11.69
N THR A 174 13.55 -14.92 11.52
CA THR A 174 14.54 -14.29 12.41
C THR A 174 15.23 -13.14 11.70
N THR A 175 15.31 -11.97 12.33
CA THR A 175 16.09 -10.83 11.81
C THR A 175 17.58 -11.18 11.68
N GLN A 176 18.18 -10.72 10.59
CA GLN A 176 19.59 -10.93 10.29
C GLN A 176 20.36 -9.60 10.40
N PRO A 177 21.61 -9.60 10.86
CA PRO A 177 22.42 -8.39 10.91
C PRO A 177 22.64 -7.80 9.52
N VAL A 178 22.42 -6.49 9.39
CA VAL A 178 22.69 -5.71 8.19
C VAL A 178 23.82 -4.72 8.48
N SER A 179 24.77 -4.59 7.56
CA SER A 179 25.78 -3.56 7.60
C SER A 179 25.90 -2.89 6.24
N THR A 180 26.06 -1.58 6.24
CA THR A 180 26.15 -0.78 5.02
C THR A 180 27.42 0.05 4.99
N SER A 181 27.79 0.55 3.82
CA SER A 181 28.91 1.48 3.64
C SER A 181 28.56 2.92 4.03
N THR A 182 27.30 3.19 4.35
CA THR A 182 26.79 4.51 4.76
C THR A 182 26.24 4.44 6.18
N ASN A 183 25.86 5.60 6.70
CA ASN A 183 25.07 5.71 7.93
C ASN A 183 23.57 5.58 7.63
N TYR A 184 22.72 5.73 8.65
CA TYR A 184 21.26 5.65 8.52
C TYR A 184 20.62 6.72 7.64
N ASP A 185 21.33 7.81 7.32
CA ASP A 185 20.85 8.83 6.38
C ASP A 185 21.08 8.46 4.92
N GLY A 186 21.80 7.37 4.66
CA GLY A 186 22.05 6.86 3.33
C GLY A 186 21.44 5.47 3.14
N LEU A 187 22.13 4.63 2.39
CA LEU A 187 21.72 3.25 2.18
C LEU A 187 21.61 2.49 3.50
N TYR A 188 20.45 1.98 3.79
CA TYR A 188 20.24 1.07 4.91
C TYR A 188 19.17 0.02 4.57
N GLY A 189 19.00 -0.98 5.45
CA GLY A 189 18.05 -2.04 5.22
C GLY A 189 17.78 -2.92 6.42
N LEU A 190 16.82 -3.80 6.25
CA LEU A 190 16.37 -4.82 7.20
C LEU A 190 16.34 -6.16 6.50
N SER A 191 16.81 -7.22 7.16
CA SER A 191 16.83 -8.56 6.58
C SER A 191 16.26 -9.60 7.55
N THR A 192 15.55 -10.59 7.00
CA THR A 192 15.05 -11.76 7.74
C THR A 192 15.37 -13.06 7.02
N MET A 193 15.42 -14.15 7.79
CA MET A 193 15.47 -15.52 7.29
C MET A 193 14.35 -16.33 7.95
N ASP A 194 13.47 -16.88 7.14
CA ASP A 194 12.41 -17.79 7.55
C ASP A 194 12.70 -19.21 7.01
N GLU A 195 13.20 -20.07 7.89
CA GLU A 195 13.54 -21.46 7.54
C GLU A 195 12.28 -22.28 7.20
N ALA A 196 11.13 -21.96 7.80
CA ALA A 196 9.88 -22.67 7.54
C ALA A 196 9.31 -22.35 6.16
N LYS A 197 9.39 -21.08 5.76
CA LYS A 197 8.98 -20.61 4.42
C LYS A 197 10.08 -20.78 3.38
N LYS A 198 11.30 -21.19 3.78
CA LYS A 198 12.50 -21.27 2.94
C LYS A 198 12.77 -19.95 2.19
N LEU A 199 12.60 -18.84 2.88
CA LEU A 199 12.61 -17.50 2.32
C LEU A 199 13.54 -16.59 3.13
N SER A 200 14.46 -15.93 2.43
CA SER A 200 15.15 -14.74 2.95
C SER A 200 14.58 -13.50 2.28
N THR A 201 14.33 -12.47 3.07
CA THR A 201 13.78 -11.18 2.59
C THR A 201 14.67 -10.06 3.10
N THR A 202 15.08 -9.15 2.20
CA THR A 202 15.85 -7.96 2.54
C THR A 202 15.20 -6.72 1.91
N LEU A 203 14.83 -5.76 2.75
CA LEU A 203 14.33 -4.45 2.33
C LEU A 203 15.49 -3.45 2.34
N LEU A 204 15.63 -2.66 1.28
CA LEU A 204 16.70 -1.68 1.06
C LEU A 204 16.11 -0.33 0.61
N GLY A 205 16.75 0.78 0.95
CA GLY A 205 16.33 2.10 0.48
C GLY A 205 17.25 3.24 0.91
N GLY A 206 16.92 4.46 0.47
CA GLY A 206 17.60 5.68 0.86
C GLY A 206 18.92 5.94 0.12
N PHE A 207 19.07 5.44 -1.12
CA PHE A 207 20.29 5.64 -1.89
C PHE A 207 20.01 5.78 -3.39
N THR A 208 20.76 6.66 -4.05
CA THR A 208 20.75 6.82 -5.51
C THR A 208 22.04 6.30 -6.10
N GLY A 209 21.93 5.36 -7.04
CA GLY A 209 23.06 4.73 -7.75
C GLY A 209 23.05 3.21 -7.62
N ASP A 210 24.15 2.56 -8.00
CA ASP A 210 24.26 1.10 -7.98
C ASP A 210 24.42 0.57 -6.55
N ILE A 211 23.60 -0.40 -6.16
CA ILE A 211 23.70 -1.12 -4.90
C ILE A 211 24.26 -2.51 -5.15
N THR A 212 25.23 -2.92 -4.34
CA THR A 212 25.69 -4.32 -4.27
C THR A 212 25.25 -4.91 -2.94
N VAL A 213 24.39 -5.91 -2.99
CA VAL A 213 23.94 -6.69 -1.84
C VAL A 213 24.80 -7.95 -1.75
N GLN A 214 25.49 -8.14 -0.62
CA GLN A 214 26.21 -9.37 -0.34
C GLN A 214 25.51 -10.12 0.79
N LEU A 215 24.92 -11.25 0.45
CA LEU A 215 24.32 -12.18 1.40
C LEU A 215 25.41 -13.11 1.88
N ASN A 216 25.75 -13.03 3.17
CA ASN A 216 26.81 -13.84 3.76
C ASN A 216 26.24 -15.07 4.46
N ASN A 217 27.06 -16.15 4.52
CA ASN A 217 26.71 -17.38 5.22
C ASN A 217 25.39 -18.02 4.73
N VAL A 218 25.06 -17.90 3.46
CA VAL A 218 23.83 -18.46 2.86
C VAL A 218 23.75 -19.96 3.12
N THR A 219 24.84 -20.68 2.91
CA THR A 219 24.93 -22.14 3.16
C THR A 219 24.95 -22.55 4.63
N ALA A 220 25.00 -21.60 5.57
CA ALA A 220 24.88 -21.91 6.99
C ALA A 220 23.41 -22.12 7.43
N THR A 221 22.45 -21.76 6.62
CA THR A 221 21.03 -22.02 6.85
C THR A 221 20.66 -23.43 6.43
N SER A 222 19.68 -24.07 7.07
CA SER A 222 19.23 -25.40 6.68
C SER A 222 18.59 -25.40 5.29
N THR A 223 17.97 -24.30 4.92
CA THR A 223 17.31 -24.11 3.62
C THR A 223 18.28 -24.17 2.46
N PHE A 224 19.49 -23.61 2.60
CA PHE A 224 20.45 -23.41 1.51
C PHE A 224 21.78 -24.19 1.73
N ALA A 225 21.82 -25.14 2.68
CA ALA A 225 23.06 -25.81 3.10
C ALA A 225 23.87 -26.44 1.94
N ASP A 226 23.20 -27.02 0.97
CA ASP A 226 23.82 -27.68 -0.18
C ASP A 226 23.56 -26.93 -1.51
N ALA A 227 23.15 -25.66 -1.44
CA ALA A 227 22.79 -24.89 -2.63
C ALA A 227 24.06 -24.47 -3.41
N GLU A 228 24.13 -24.82 -4.70
CA GLU A 228 25.11 -24.30 -5.65
C GLU A 228 24.69 -22.93 -6.20
N ALA A 229 23.38 -22.67 -6.21
CA ALA A 229 22.76 -21.39 -6.58
C ALA A 229 21.47 -21.17 -5.79
N VAL A 230 21.05 -19.93 -5.68
CA VAL A 230 19.78 -19.51 -5.11
C VAL A 230 18.98 -18.71 -6.14
N HIS A 231 17.66 -18.77 -6.07
CA HIS A 231 16.80 -17.90 -6.86
C HIS A 231 16.66 -16.56 -6.15
N VAL A 232 16.89 -15.47 -6.88
CA VAL A 232 16.76 -14.09 -6.38
C VAL A 232 15.74 -13.35 -7.21
N THR A 233 14.83 -12.66 -6.54
CA THR A 233 13.92 -11.68 -7.15
C THR A 233 14.13 -10.33 -6.48
N VAL A 234 14.26 -9.28 -7.28
CA VAL A 234 14.28 -7.90 -6.79
C VAL A 234 13.09 -7.16 -7.34
N GLN A 235 12.25 -6.67 -6.43
CA GLN A 235 11.12 -5.81 -6.74
C GLN A 235 11.40 -4.38 -6.30
N GLU A 236 10.82 -3.41 -6.99
CA GLU A 236 10.93 -2.00 -6.69
C GLU A 236 9.57 -1.43 -6.28
N SER A 237 9.53 -0.75 -5.12
CA SER A 237 8.41 0.11 -4.74
C SER A 237 8.78 1.55 -5.01
N MET A 238 8.15 2.10 -6.02
CA MET A 238 8.44 3.43 -6.53
C MET A 238 7.72 4.51 -5.73
N PHE A 239 8.36 5.65 -5.54
CA PHE A 239 7.68 6.85 -5.10
C PHE A 239 6.86 7.42 -6.28
N THR A 240 5.56 7.52 -6.10
CA THR A 240 4.60 8.00 -7.11
C THR A 240 3.94 9.32 -6.69
N GLY A 241 4.60 10.08 -5.83
CA GLY A 241 4.00 11.19 -5.11
C GLY A 241 3.36 10.73 -3.80
N PHE A 242 3.03 11.67 -2.91
CA PHE A 242 2.45 11.34 -1.60
C PHE A 242 1.05 10.70 -1.72
N HIS A 243 0.31 11.03 -2.77
CA HIS A 243 -1.05 10.57 -2.99
C HIS A 243 -1.23 9.81 -4.31
N GLY A 244 -0.17 9.60 -5.07
CA GLY A 244 -0.20 8.82 -6.31
C GLY A 244 -0.31 7.33 -6.03
N ALA A 245 -1.28 6.66 -6.64
CA ALA A 245 -1.45 5.22 -6.51
C ALA A 245 -0.30 4.44 -7.15
N LEU A 246 0.09 3.33 -6.53
CA LEU A 246 0.98 2.32 -7.09
C LEU A 246 0.27 0.97 -7.05
N ASN A 247 -0.18 0.48 -8.21
CA ASN A 247 -0.98 -0.75 -8.29
C ASN A 247 -0.12 -2.03 -8.32
N GLU A 248 1.18 -1.91 -8.58
CA GLU A 248 2.10 -3.04 -8.62
C GLU A 248 3.54 -2.63 -8.27
N THR A 249 4.31 -3.57 -7.80
CA THR A 249 5.75 -3.44 -7.58
C THR A 249 6.48 -4.24 -8.64
N PRO A 250 7.00 -3.62 -9.70
CA PRO A 250 7.64 -4.35 -10.78
C PRO A 250 8.86 -5.12 -10.30
N THR A 251 9.05 -6.32 -10.85
CA THR A 251 10.29 -7.07 -10.73
C THR A 251 11.32 -6.47 -11.67
N ILE A 252 12.43 -5.97 -11.13
CA ILE A 252 13.51 -5.34 -11.89
C ILE A 252 14.69 -6.29 -12.15
N LEU A 253 14.77 -7.37 -11.39
CA LEU A 253 15.81 -8.38 -11.52
C LEU A 253 15.30 -9.73 -11.03
N GLU A 254 15.58 -10.80 -11.76
CA GLU A 254 15.16 -12.16 -11.39
C GLU A 254 16.09 -13.21 -11.99
N GLY A 255 16.31 -14.33 -11.27
CA GLY A 255 17.00 -15.51 -11.76
C GLY A 255 17.88 -16.20 -10.73
N ALA A 256 18.64 -17.19 -11.19
CA ALA A 256 19.59 -17.93 -10.37
C ALA A 256 20.87 -17.14 -10.14
N TYR A 257 21.35 -17.15 -8.90
CA TYR A 257 22.61 -16.54 -8.50
C TYR A 257 23.52 -17.60 -7.88
N PRO A 258 24.77 -17.75 -8.35
CA PRO A 258 25.66 -18.76 -7.83
C PRO A 258 26.05 -18.44 -6.38
N VAL A 259 26.16 -19.50 -5.58
CA VAL A 259 26.79 -19.41 -4.26
C VAL A 259 28.32 -19.48 -4.43
N ASN A 260 29.01 -18.49 -3.90
CA ASN A 260 30.47 -18.40 -3.95
C ASN A 260 31.12 -19.46 -3.04
N ASP A 261 32.42 -19.73 -3.24
CA ASP A 261 33.18 -20.69 -2.43
C ASP A 261 33.19 -20.40 -0.92
N ASP A 262 32.95 -19.13 -0.54
CA ASP A 262 32.83 -18.68 0.86
C ASP A 262 31.39 -18.76 1.42
N GLY A 263 30.47 -19.31 0.65
CA GLY A 263 29.03 -19.42 1.01
C GLY A 263 28.26 -18.10 0.89
N SER A 264 28.80 -17.10 0.22
CA SER A 264 28.12 -15.84 -0.05
C SER A 264 27.41 -15.83 -1.40
N VAL A 265 26.42 -14.91 -1.55
CA VAL A 265 25.79 -14.59 -2.83
C VAL A 265 25.85 -13.09 -3.04
N THR A 266 26.21 -12.67 -4.26
CA THR A 266 26.33 -11.25 -4.62
C THR A 266 25.25 -10.87 -5.64
N VAL A 267 24.43 -9.88 -5.29
CA VAL A 267 23.37 -9.32 -6.14
C VAL A 267 23.68 -7.85 -6.42
N LYS A 268 23.66 -7.46 -7.68
CA LYS A 268 23.84 -6.06 -8.09
C LYS A 268 22.51 -5.51 -8.57
N ILE A 269 22.06 -4.41 -7.95
CA ILE A 269 20.87 -3.67 -8.31
C ILE A 269 21.34 -2.36 -8.93
N PRO A 270 21.18 -2.16 -10.24
CA PRO A 270 21.63 -0.94 -10.91
C PRO A 270 20.65 0.21 -10.70
N ASP A 271 21.16 1.42 -10.82
CA ASP A 271 20.39 2.67 -10.98
C ASP A 271 19.26 2.85 -9.95
N THR A 272 19.50 2.55 -8.68
CA THR A 272 18.51 2.78 -7.63
C THR A 272 18.29 4.28 -7.39
N LEU A 273 17.08 4.63 -6.92
CA LEU A 273 16.71 5.99 -6.53
C LEU A 273 16.50 6.08 -5.02
N PHE A 274 16.88 7.23 -4.44
CA PHE A 274 16.76 7.51 -3.01
C PHE A 274 15.32 7.33 -2.50
N GLU A 275 14.35 7.76 -3.30
CA GLU A 275 12.93 7.74 -2.96
C GLU A 275 12.33 6.33 -3.01
N ASN A 276 12.94 5.39 -3.72
CA ASN A 276 12.39 4.06 -3.97
C ASN A 276 12.89 3.04 -2.96
N ALA A 277 12.02 2.10 -2.60
CA ALA A 277 12.38 0.94 -1.79
C ALA A 277 12.55 -0.31 -2.66
N TYR A 278 13.43 -1.20 -2.24
CA TYR A 278 13.75 -2.44 -2.95
C TYR A 278 13.55 -3.63 -2.03
N ASN A 279 12.87 -4.65 -2.55
CA ASN A 279 12.65 -5.92 -1.87
C ASN A 279 13.47 -7.01 -2.58
N VAL A 280 14.49 -7.53 -1.91
CA VAL A 280 15.29 -8.65 -2.37
C VAL A 280 14.81 -9.92 -1.68
N THR A 281 14.19 -10.81 -2.42
CA THR A 281 13.78 -12.13 -1.93
C THR A 281 14.70 -13.21 -2.47
N VAL A 282 15.00 -14.18 -1.61
CA VAL A 282 15.87 -15.32 -1.93
C VAL A 282 15.18 -16.62 -1.56
N THR A 283 15.06 -17.51 -2.53
CA THR A 283 14.49 -18.84 -2.39
C THR A 283 15.41 -19.91 -2.98
N GLN A 284 15.02 -21.17 -2.90
CA GLN A 284 15.80 -22.26 -3.53
C GLN A 284 15.70 -22.14 -5.06
N ALA A 285 16.86 -22.23 -5.75
CA ALA A 285 16.86 -22.28 -7.21
C ALA A 285 16.41 -23.66 -7.72
N SER A 286 15.70 -23.68 -8.86
CA SER A 286 15.45 -24.90 -9.63
C SER A 286 16.63 -25.19 -10.58
N GLY A 287 16.84 -26.45 -10.96
CA GLY A 287 18.02 -26.87 -11.74
C GLY A 287 18.10 -26.33 -13.18
N ASP A 288 17.02 -25.74 -13.70
CA ASP A 288 16.89 -25.27 -15.09
C ASP A 288 16.81 -23.74 -15.22
N GLU A 289 17.08 -22.99 -14.13
CA GLU A 289 16.98 -21.54 -14.13
C GLU A 289 18.14 -20.87 -14.87
N ILE A 290 17.83 -19.77 -15.55
CA ILE A 290 18.85 -18.89 -16.12
C ILE A 290 19.55 -18.09 -15.03
N VAL A 291 20.82 -17.76 -15.24
CA VAL A 291 21.55 -16.82 -14.37
C VAL A 291 20.80 -15.49 -14.32
N GLY A 292 20.77 -14.88 -13.13
CA GLY A 292 20.02 -13.66 -12.85
C GLY A 292 20.14 -12.60 -13.93
N LEU A 293 19.00 -12.09 -14.37
CA LEU A 293 18.87 -11.14 -15.46
C LEU A 293 18.24 -9.87 -14.92
N ALA A 294 18.88 -8.72 -15.16
CA ALA A 294 18.24 -7.43 -14.99
C ALA A 294 17.14 -7.28 -16.05
N LEU A 295 15.89 -7.20 -15.60
CA LEU A 295 14.71 -7.07 -16.48
C LEU A 295 14.50 -5.62 -16.89
N ARG A 296 14.86 -4.69 -16.00
CA ARG A 296 14.92 -3.25 -16.27
C ARG A 296 15.85 -2.54 -15.29
N SER A 297 16.23 -1.31 -15.65
CA SER A 297 16.87 -0.37 -14.73
C SER A 297 15.81 0.46 -14.01
N SER A 298 15.98 0.75 -12.73
CA SER A 298 15.04 1.57 -11.96
C SER A 298 15.07 3.05 -12.38
N SER A 299 16.25 3.58 -12.75
CA SER A 299 16.40 4.98 -13.16
C SER A 299 16.25 5.19 -14.68
N GLY A 300 16.64 4.20 -15.49
CA GLY A 300 16.59 4.28 -16.94
C GLY A 300 15.19 4.35 -17.55
N ASP A 301 14.19 3.96 -16.77
CA ASP A 301 12.78 3.95 -17.18
C ASP A 301 12.01 5.21 -16.76
N VAL A 302 12.63 6.14 -16.04
CA VAL A 302 12.03 7.39 -15.59
C VAL A 302 12.62 8.56 -16.39
N TYR A 303 11.73 9.39 -16.95
CA TYR A 303 12.09 10.58 -17.73
C TYR A 303 11.41 11.79 -17.11
N GLU A 304 12.22 12.67 -16.50
CA GLU A 304 11.74 13.87 -15.81
C GLU A 304 11.15 14.89 -16.81
N ALA A 305 10.06 15.53 -16.43
CA ALA A 305 9.39 16.51 -17.30
C ALA A 305 10.24 17.75 -17.55
N GLU A 306 11.05 18.18 -16.59
CA GLU A 306 11.94 19.32 -16.75
C GLU A 306 13.11 19.09 -17.71
N ASP A 307 13.44 17.83 -18.01
CA ASP A 307 14.43 17.47 -19.02
C ASP A 307 13.81 17.35 -20.43
N ALA A 308 12.48 17.42 -20.52
CA ALA A 308 11.76 17.39 -21.80
C ALA A 308 11.93 18.70 -22.59
N GLY A 309 11.73 18.64 -23.88
CA GLY A 309 11.72 19.82 -24.75
C GLY A 309 10.48 20.68 -24.54
N LEU A 310 10.59 21.85 -23.90
CA LEU A 310 9.48 22.72 -23.55
C LEU A 310 9.18 23.77 -24.65
N SER A 311 7.90 24.02 -24.91
CA SER A 311 7.44 25.02 -25.87
C SER A 311 6.06 25.60 -25.55
N GLY A 312 5.62 26.65 -26.26
CA GLY A 312 4.28 27.21 -26.14
C GLY A 312 3.95 27.83 -24.75
N GLY A 313 4.97 28.10 -23.93
CA GLY A 313 4.79 28.68 -22.61
C GLY A 313 4.87 27.65 -21.47
N ALA A 314 5.15 26.37 -21.74
CA ALA A 314 5.53 25.40 -20.71
C ALA A 314 6.79 25.87 -19.97
N PHE A 315 6.85 25.69 -18.67
CA PHE A 315 7.97 26.16 -17.86
C PHE A 315 8.32 25.20 -16.72
N ALA A 316 9.61 24.97 -16.52
CA ALA A 316 10.08 24.26 -15.33
C ALA A 316 9.94 25.16 -14.09
N SER A 317 9.35 24.63 -13.06
CA SER A 317 9.20 25.27 -11.74
C SER A 317 9.98 24.47 -10.72
N SER A 318 10.61 25.16 -9.76
CA SER A 318 11.04 24.46 -8.54
C SER A 318 9.77 23.98 -7.84
N ALA A 319 9.64 22.68 -7.65
CA ALA A 319 8.67 22.13 -6.74
C ALA A 319 8.97 22.72 -5.38
N GLY A 320 8.04 23.47 -4.81
CA GLY A 320 8.32 24.20 -3.60
C GLY A 320 8.61 23.21 -2.47
N THR A 321 9.81 23.27 -1.92
CA THR A 321 10.22 22.56 -0.71
C THR A 321 9.51 23.09 0.55
N ASN A 322 8.55 24.01 0.38
CA ASN A 322 7.76 24.47 1.51
C ASN A 322 6.45 23.69 1.52
N PRO A 323 6.35 22.66 2.37
CA PRO A 323 5.13 21.93 2.60
C PRO A 323 4.17 22.78 3.41
N SER A 324 3.68 23.87 2.86
CA SER A 324 2.39 24.33 3.32
C SER A 324 1.38 23.33 2.79
N TYR A 325 1.38 22.19 3.37
CA TYR A 325 0.53 20.99 3.43
C TYR A 325 -0.34 20.63 2.22
N TYR A 326 -0.71 21.55 1.34
CA TYR A 326 -1.73 21.31 0.30
C TYR A 326 -1.45 22.00 -1.03
N MET A 327 -0.36 22.72 -1.14
CA MET A 327 -0.16 23.64 -2.26
C MET A 327 1.23 23.60 -2.89
N SER A 328 2.07 22.66 -2.48
CA SER A 328 3.34 22.39 -3.17
C SER A 328 3.12 21.30 -4.21
N ASN A 329 3.73 21.45 -5.34
CA ASN A 329 3.63 20.46 -6.41
C ASN A 329 4.45 19.18 -6.15
N ASN A 330 5.17 19.04 -5.04
CA ASN A 330 5.87 17.82 -4.58
C ASN A 330 6.48 16.97 -5.71
N GLY A 331 7.04 17.62 -6.73
CA GLY A 331 7.65 16.92 -7.86
C GLY A 331 8.94 16.20 -7.46
N SER A 332 9.27 15.12 -8.16
CA SER A 332 10.54 14.42 -8.03
C SER A 332 11.71 15.39 -8.30
N GLY A 333 12.84 15.20 -7.64
CA GLY A 333 13.97 16.13 -7.75
C GLY A 333 13.66 17.59 -7.38
N ASP A 334 12.59 17.87 -6.61
CA ASP A 334 12.11 19.21 -6.26
C ASP A 334 11.76 20.09 -7.48
N ARG A 335 11.34 19.48 -8.58
CA ARG A 335 11.00 20.18 -9.83
C ARG A 335 9.75 19.59 -10.47
N ALA A 336 9.09 20.38 -11.32
CA ALA A 336 7.97 19.95 -12.15
C ALA A 336 7.76 20.95 -13.29
N VAL A 337 6.99 20.57 -14.31
CA VAL A 337 6.71 21.43 -15.48
C VAL A 337 5.28 21.92 -15.46
N GLY A 338 5.10 23.25 -15.35
CA GLY A 338 3.80 23.91 -15.51
C GLY A 338 3.37 23.96 -16.97
N MET A 339 2.12 23.54 -17.22
CA MET A 339 1.55 23.36 -18.56
C MET A 339 0.32 24.24 -18.81
N PRO A 340 0.48 25.55 -19.08
CA PRO A 340 -0.64 26.41 -19.43
C PRO A 340 -1.29 26.06 -20.79
N SER A 341 -2.46 26.62 -21.06
CA SER A 341 -3.18 26.47 -22.34
C SER A 341 -2.28 26.65 -23.54
N GLY A 342 -2.31 25.72 -24.48
CA GLY A 342 -1.53 25.78 -25.73
C GLY A 342 -0.04 25.50 -25.55
N SER A 343 0.42 25.16 -24.35
CA SER A 343 1.80 24.74 -24.15
C SER A 343 2.01 23.30 -24.57
N SER A 344 3.26 22.95 -24.88
CA SER A 344 3.66 21.59 -25.22
C SER A 344 4.99 21.24 -24.57
N MET A 345 5.17 19.97 -24.26
CA MET A 345 6.45 19.37 -23.90
C MET A 345 6.67 18.09 -24.70
N THR A 346 7.92 17.74 -24.95
CA THR A 346 8.27 16.53 -25.70
C THR A 346 9.30 15.73 -24.90
N TYR A 347 8.87 14.58 -24.40
CA TYR A 347 9.78 13.59 -23.83
C TYR A 347 10.54 12.88 -24.94
N THR A 348 11.82 12.61 -24.71
CA THR A 348 12.62 11.70 -25.53
C THR A 348 12.92 10.48 -24.69
N ILE A 349 12.30 9.35 -25.03
CA ILE A 349 12.44 8.07 -24.32
C ILE A 349 13.23 7.09 -25.19
N ASN A 350 13.87 6.10 -24.56
CA ASN A 350 14.59 5.06 -25.27
C ASN A 350 14.21 3.70 -24.72
N VAL A 351 13.77 2.78 -25.59
CA VAL A 351 13.37 1.43 -25.20
C VAL A 351 14.33 0.37 -25.76
N PRO A 352 14.70 -0.66 -24.96
CA PRO A 352 15.74 -1.60 -25.33
C PRO A 352 15.32 -2.65 -26.36
N ALA A 353 14.02 -2.89 -26.56
CA ALA A 353 13.48 -3.92 -27.43
C ALA A 353 12.11 -3.54 -27.98
N ASP A 354 11.72 -4.18 -29.10
CA ASP A 354 10.35 -4.07 -29.60
C ASP A 354 9.37 -4.64 -28.56
N GLY A 355 8.29 -3.91 -28.27
CA GLY A 355 7.31 -4.34 -27.27
C GLY A 355 6.11 -3.41 -27.15
N LYS A 356 5.15 -3.85 -26.37
CA LYS A 356 4.10 -2.98 -25.84
C LYS A 356 4.61 -2.40 -24.52
N TYR A 357 4.58 -1.07 -24.41
CA TYR A 357 5.07 -0.35 -23.24
C TYR A 357 3.93 0.39 -22.55
N LYS A 358 3.96 0.38 -21.24
CA LYS A 358 3.13 1.16 -20.33
C LYS A 358 3.86 2.45 -20.02
N LEU A 359 3.21 3.58 -20.23
CA LEU A 359 3.70 4.91 -19.93
C LEU A 359 2.82 5.53 -18.85
N ASP A 360 3.37 5.68 -17.65
CA ASP A 360 2.69 6.28 -16.52
C ASP A 360 3.15 7.74 -16.39
N PHE A 361 2.28 8.70 -16.79
CA PHE A 361 2.53 10.13 -16.66
C PHE A 361 2.07 10.59 -15.28
N ASN A 362 3.01 11.04 -14.46
CA ASN A 362 2.70 11.64 -13.17
C ASN A 362 2.39 13.13 -13.34
N TYR A 363 1.31 13.59 -12.69
CA TYR A 363 0.83 14.96 -12.86
C TYR A 363 0.06 15.47 -11.63
N GLY A 364 -0.10 16.80 -11.54
CA GLY A 364 -0.98 17.46 -10.59
C GLY A 364 -1.92 18.42 -11.31
N ASN A 365 -3.22 18.29 -11.07
CA ASN A 365 -4.27 19.14 -11.64
C ASN A 365 -5.11 19.81 -10.56
N GLY A 366 -4.70 21.01 -10.14
CA GLY A 366 -5.41 21.86 -9.19
C GLY A 366 -6.33 22.91 -9.86
N GLN A 367 -6.71 22.74 -11.13
CA GLN A 367 -7.61 23.68 -11.79
C GLN A 367 -8.97 23.75 -11.09
N GLY A 368 -9.50 24.98 -10.94
CA GLY A 368 -10.78 25.22 -10.28
C GLY A 368 -10.74 25.20 -8.76
N THR A 369 -9.58 24.98 -8.16
CA THR A 369 -9.39 25.05 -6.70
C THR A 369 -8.87 26.44 -6.31
N GLU A 370 -9.54 27.12 -5.40
CA GLU A 370 -9.05 28.39 -4.88
C GLU A 370 -7.91 28.16 -3.87
N ARG A 371 -6.72 28.60 -4.22
CA ARG A 371 -5.46 28.40 -3.49
C ARG A 371 -5.49 28.74 -1.99
N ASN A 372 -6.43 29.58 -1.54
CA ASN A 372 -6.54 30.06 -0.16
C ASN A 372 -7.88 29.69 0.50
N ASP A 373 -8.78 29.02 -0.19
CA ASP A 373 -10.07 28.59 0.36
C ASP A 373 -10.25 27.09 0.15
N MET A 374 -9.87 26.33 1.16
CA MET A 374 -10.00 24.88 1.16
C MET A 374 -11.44 24.37 1.27
N ASN A 375 -12.42 25.29 1.31
CA ASN A 375 -13.85 24.97 1.34
C ASN A 375 -14.55 25.21 0.00
N THR A 376 -13.87 25.86 -0.95
CA THR A 376 -14.44 26.18 -2.25
C THR A 376 -13.66 25.43 -3.33
N HIS A 377 -14.17 24.25 -3.68
CA HIS A 377 -13.63 23.43 -4.75
C HIS A 377 -14.62 23.41 -5.91
N ASN A 378 -14.12 23.73 -7.08
CA ASN A 378 -14.83 23.52 -8.33
C ASN A 378 -13.84 22.83 -9.30
N PRO A 379 -13.53 21.54 -9.04
CA PRO A 379 -12.51 20.81 -9.75
C PRO A 379 -12.79 20.78 -11.25
N VAL A 380 -11.75 20.98 -12.04
CA VAL A 380 -11.83 21.03 -13.51
C VAL A 380 -10.85 20.02 -14.09
N ASN A 381 -11.38 19.06 -14.84
CA ASN A 381 -10.57 18.16 -15.65
C ASN A 381 -9.94 18.90 -16.82
N VAL A 382 -8.70 18.58 -17.15
CA VAL A 382 -7.94 19.20 -18.27
C VAL A 382 -7.78 18.20 -19.38
N LYS A 383 -8.03 18.62 -20.63
CA LYS A 383 -7.75 17.80 -21.81
C LYS A 383 -6.35 18.11 -22.35
N GLN A 384 -5.58 17.05 -22.54
CA GLN A 384 -4.31 17.08 -23.22
C GLN A 384 -4.33 16.19 -24.46
N THR A 385 -3.45 16.46 -25.40
CA THR A 385 -3.20 15.58 -26.53
C THR A 385 -1.81 14.97 -26.42
N PHE A 386 -1.71 13.69 -26.73
CA PHE A 386 -0.48 12.89 -26.73
C PHE A 386 -0.19 12.40 -28.14
N ALA A 387 0.99 12.67 -28.66
CA ALA A 387 1.42 12.25 -29.99
C ALA A 387 2.76 11.50 -29.90
N LEU A 388 2.78 10.26 -30.38
CA LEU A 388 3.98 9.45 -30.52
C LEU A 388 4.65 9.75 -31.88
N ASP A 389 5.96 10.08 -31.87
CA ASP A 389 6.82 10.28 -33.04
C ASP A 389 6.21 11.20 -34.10
N GLY A 390 5.48 12.23 -33.67
CA GLY A 390 4.78 13.15 -34.54
C GLY A 390 3.60 12.54 -35.32
N GLY A 391 3.11 11.38 -34.90
CA GLY A 391 1.92 10.73 -35.44
C GLY A 391 0.61 11.41 -35.05
N GLU A 392 -0.51 10.71 -35.23
CA GLU A 392 -1.82 11.19 -34.85
C GLU A 392 -1.90 11.36 -33.32
N ALA A 393 -2.42 12.50 -32.88
CA ALA A 393 -2.54 12.82 -31.48
C ALA A 393 -3.86 12.27 -30.89
N GLU A 394 -3.78 11.54 -29.79
CA GLU A 394 -4.95 11.14 -29.00
C GLU A 394 -5.28 12.21 -27.95
N THR A 395 -6.57 12.42 -27.68
CA THR A 395 -7.02 13.33 -26.63
C THR A 395 -7.31 12.55 -25.36
N VAL A 396 -6.67 12.96 -24.28
CA VAL A 396 -6.74 12.31 -22.97
C VAL A 396 -7.24 13.32 -21.95
N THR A 397 -8.14 12.89 -21.08
CA THR A 397 -8.60 13.66 -19.93
C THR A 397 -7.66 13.43 -18.76
N MET A 398 -7.13 14.51 -18.22
CA MET A 398 -6.34 14.56 -16.98
C MET A 398 -7.28 14.99 -15.87
N GLU A 399 -7.69 14.06 -15.05
CA GLU A 399 -8.66 14.27 -13.98
C GLU A 399 -8.09 15.25 -12.92
N SER A 400 -8.97 15.96 -12.23
CA SER A 400 -8.56 16.83 -11.14
C SER A 400 -7.94 16.00 -10.00
N THR A 401 -6.81 16.48 -9.46
CA THR A 401 -6.21 15.98 -8.23
C THR A 401 -6.57 16.86 -7.02
N LEU A 402 -7.55 17.75 -7.16
CA LEU A 402 -7.97 18.80 -6.24
C LEU A 402 -6.93 19.90 -6.06
N PHE A 403 -5.68 19.56 -5.96
CA PHE A 403 -4.54 20.47 -5.83
C PHE A 403 -3.52 20.20 -6.94
N GLN A 404 -2.54 21.07 -7.07
CA GLN A 404 -1.42 20.91 -8.00
C GLN A 404 -0.35 19.93 -7.50
N THR A 405 -0.64 19.15 -6.47
CA THR A 405 0.23 18.06 -5.99
C THR A 405 0.29 16.93 -7.01
N MET A 406 1.46 16.25 -7.12
CA MET A 406 1.69 15.19 -8.11
C MET A 406 0.98 13.88 -7.75
N ASP A 407 -0.34 13.95 -7.51
CA ASP A 407 -1.16 12.84 -7.02
C ASP A 407 -1.81 12.04 -8.17
N GLY A 408 -1.79 12.58 -9.38
CA GLY A 408 -2.38 11.95 -10.56
C GLY A 408 -1.38 11.07 -11.29
N THR A 409 -1.85 9.94 -11.77
CA THR A 409 -1.12 9.10 -12.73
C THR A 409 -2.03 8.77 -13.90
N LYS A 410 -1.57 9.11 -15.12
CA LYS A 410 -2.29 8.78 -16.36
C LYS A 410 -1.51 7.73 -17.12
N THR A 411 -2.09 6.56 -17.27
CA THR A 411 -1.48 5.44 -17.99
C THR A 411 -1.92 5.41 -19.44
N LEU A 412 -0.94 5.32 -20.35
CA LEU A 412 -1.14 5.08 -21.78
C LEU A 412 -0.29 3.88 -22.22
N TYR A 413 -0.70 3.19 -23.27
CA TYR A 413 0.03 2.05 -23.82
C TYR A 413 0.38 2.28 -25.29
N TYR A 414 1.64 2.08 -25.62
CA TYR A 414 2.14 2.20 -27.00
C TYR A 414 2.91 0.96 -27.43
N ASP A 415 2.76 0.58 -28.69
CA ASP A 415 3.65 -0.37 -29.33
C ASP A 415 4.89 0.38 -29.82
N LEU A 416 6.05 0.14 -29.19
CA LEU A 416 7.32 0.80 -29.50
C LEU A 416 8.32 -0.21 -30.07
N THR A 417 9.10 0.24 -31.07
CA THR A 417 10.27 -0.52 -31.55
C THR A 417 11.50 -0.18 -30.71
N ALA A 418 12.51 -1.04 -30.72
CA ALA A 418 13.76 -0.73 -30.02
C ALA A 418 14.36 0.59 -30.52
N GLY A 419 14.76 1.46 -29.60
CA GLY A 419 15.37 2.75 -29.91
C GLY A 419 14.69 3.94 -29.27
N GLU A 420 15.01 5.13 -29.79
CA GLU A 420 14.52 6.42 -29.31
C GLU A 420 13.15 6.74 -29.91
N HIS A 421 12.24 7.23 -29.03
CA HIS A 421 10.90 7.71 -29.39
C HIS A 421 10.63 9.06 -28.76
N GLN A 422 9.75 9.84 -29.38
CA GLN A 422 9.32 11.15 -28.89
C GLN A 422 7.84 11.14 -28.56
N ILE A 423 7.51 11.53 -27.31
CA ILE A 423 6.12 11.70 -26.87
C ILE A 423 5.87 13.19 -26.67
N THR A 424 5.06 13.79 -27.53
CA THR A 424 4.66 15.19 -27.39
C THR A 424 3.33 15.31 -26.68
N VAL A 425 3.33 16.02 -25.56
CA VAL A 425 2.14 16.30 -24.74
C VAL A 425 1.79 17.77 -24.90
N THR A 426 0.53 18.06 -25.26
CA THR A 426 0.05 19.44 -25.47
C THR A 426 -1.22 19.70 -24.68
N THR A 427 -1.29 20.81 -23.92
CA THR A 427 -2.49 21.24 -23.23
C THR A 427 -3.49 21.82 -24.22
N ALA A 428 -4.56 21.07 -24.51
CA ALA A 428 -5.54 21.38 -25.54
C ALA A 428 -6.60 22.39 -25.09
N ASP A 429 -6.98 22.36 -23.81
CA ASP A 429 -8.03 23.21 -23.26
C ASP A 429 -7.56 24.67 -23.12
N SER A 430 -8.54 25.58 -23.29
CA SER A 430 -8.32 27.01 -23.04
C SER A 430 -8.54 27.36 -21.57
N GLY A 431 -7.80 28.35 -21.08
CA GLY A 431 -7.98 28.87 -19.71
C GLY A 431 -7.23 28.07 -18.63
N VAL A 432 -6.44 27.10 -19.00
CA VAL A 432 -5.60 26.33 -18.03
C VAL A 432 -4.48 27.23 -17.50
N ASP A 433 -4.40 27.36 -16.17
CA ASP A 433 -3.30 28.04 -15.48
C ASP A 433 -2.15 27.05 -15.24
N GLY A 434 -0.99 27.31 -15.85
CA GLY A 434 0.20 26.48 -15.68
C GLY A 434 0.77 26.46 -14.25
N ASN A 435 0.32 27.36 -13.35
CA ASN A 435 0.69 27.28 -11.93
C ASN A 435 -0.21 26.35 -11.11
N LEU A 436 -1.23 25.77 -11.75
CA LEU A 436 -2.16 24.83 -11.13
C LEU A 436 -2.20 23.49 -11.88
N PHE A 437 -1.47 23.36 -12.98
CA PHE A 437 -1.39 22.13 -13.77
C PHE A 437 0.06 21.82 -14.12
N PHE A 438 0.56 20.71 -13.60
CA PHE A 438 1.95 20.31 -13.71
C PHE A 438 2.10 18.88 -14.17
N HIS A 439 3.22 18.59 -14.83
CA HIS A 439 3.76 17.24 -14.99
C HIS A 439 5.08 17.11 -14.24
N ASP A 440 5.31 15.92 -13.69
CA ASP A 440 6.51 15.57 -12.96
C ASP A 440 7.43 14.68 -13.81
N PHE A 441 6.99 13.49 -14.13
CA PHE A 441 7.77 12.55 -14.95
C PHE A 441 6.86 11.66 -15.80
N VAL A 442 7.46 10.92 -16.74
CA VAL A 442 6.87 9.73 -17.35
C VAL A 442 7.72 8.52 -17.00
N ARG A 443 7.08 7.45 -16.53
CA ARG A 443 7.70 6.15 -16.31
C ARG A 443 7.35 5.23 -17.46
N VAL A 444 8.36 4.56 -18.03
CA VAL A 444 8.21 3.66 -19.16
C VAL A 444 8.52 2.22 -18.70
N SER A 445 7.57 1.31 -18.85
CA SER A 445 7.71 -0.08 -18.44
C SER A 445 7.29 -1.03 -19.58
N TYR A 446 8.03 -2.12 -19.76
CA TYR A 446 7.60 -3.17 -20.69
C TYR A 446 6.32 -3.84 -20.19
N ALA A 447 5.27 -3.88 -21.01
CA ALA A 447 3.96 -4.41 -20.66
C ALA A 447 3.59 -5.68 -21.42
N GLY A 448 4.22 -5.94 -22.56
CA GLY A 448 3.90 -7.11 -23.36
C GLY A 448 4.53 -7.13 -24.76
N VAL A 449 4.11 -8.08 -25.55
CA VAL A 449 4.65 -8.29 -26.91
C VAL A 449 4.11 -7.24 -27.85
N TYR A 450 4.98 -6.69 -28.69
CA TYR A 450 4.63 -5.71 -29.74
C TYR A 450 3.44 -6.17 -30.60
N GLY A 451 2.45 -5.30 -30.77
CA GLY A 451 1.26 -5.56 -31.60
C GLY A 451 0.28 -6.58 -31.02
N GLN A 452 0.48 -7.02 -29.76
CA GLN A 452 -0.45 -7.95 -29.11
C GLN A 452 -1.26 -7.21 -28.03
N GLU A 453 -2.45 -7.76 -27.74
CA GLU A 453 -3.22 -7.31 -26.58
C GLU A 453 -2.44 -7.59 -25.29
N LEU A 454 -2.68 -6.76 -24.27
CA LEU A 454 -2.10 -6.98 -22.95
C LEU A 454 -2.56 -8.35 -22.42
N PRO A 455 -1.68 -9.11 -21.78
CA PRO A 455 -2.10 -10.35 -21.12
C PRO A 455 -3.12 -10.02 -20.04
N ALA A 456 -4.24 -10.78 -20.04
CA ALA A 456 -5.21 -10.66 -18.96
C ALA A 456 -4.54 -10.95 -17.61
N PHE A 457 -4.95 -10.22 -16.58
CA PHE A 457 -4.45 -10.44 -15.21
C PHE A 457 -4.51 -11.94 -14.85
N ASN A 458 -3.38 -12.50 -14.47
CA ASN A 458 -3.24 -13.91 -14.09
C ASN A 458 -2.05 -14.07 -13.15
N LYS A 459 -2.32 -14.10 -11.83
CA LYS A 459 -1.29 -14.12 -10.79
C LYS A 459 -1.50 -15.30 -9.85
N VAL A 460 -0.41 -15.97 -9.49
CA VAL A 460 -0.37 -17.02 -8.46
C VAL A 460 0.07 -16.40 -7.14
N TYR A 461 -0.62 -16.78 -6.09
CA TYR A 461 -0.34 -16.45 -4.71
C TYR A 461 -0.06 -17.75 -3.98
N GLU A 462 1.20 -18.01 -3.67
CA GLU A 462 1.63 -19.19 -2.94
C GLU A 462 1.06 -19.16 -1.52
N ALA A 463 0.47 -20.26 -1.06
CA ALA A 463 -0.28 -20.29 0.19
C ALA A 463 0.63 -20.08 1.41
N GLU A 464 1.86 -20.58 1.35
CA GLU A 464 2.85 -20.42 2.43
C GLU A 464 3.36 -18.98 2.58
N LEU A 465 3.18 -18.14 1.56
CA LEU A 465 3.52 -16.72 1.60
C LEU A 465 2.33 -15.85 2.05
N ALA A 466 1.14 -16.42 2.21
CA ALA A 466 -0.02 -15.70 2.68
C ALA A 466 0.12 -15.30 4.16
N ASP A 467 -0.55 -14.22 4.54
CA ASP A 467 -0.65 -13.82 5.94
C ASP A 467 -1.55 -14.79 6.70
N VAL A 468 -1.18 -15.07 7.94
CA VAL A 468 -2.11 -15.71 8.87
C VAL A 468 -3.20 -14.70 9.23
N ASN A 469 -4.46 -15.10 9.11
CA ASN A 469 -5.56 -14.25 9.51
C ASN A 469 -5.54 -14.00 11.03
N ARG A 470 -5.26 -12.75 11.41
CA ARG A 470 -5.21 -12.30 12.82
C ARG A 470 -6.43 -11.47 13.22
N LEU A 471 -7.57 -11.69 12.58
CA LEU A 471 -8.81 -11.03 12.99
C LEU A 471 -9.06 -11.24 14.49
N LEU A 472 -9.56 -10.21 15.16
CA LEU A 472 -9.87 -10.22 16.59
C LEU A 472 -8.65 -10.32 17.52
N GLY A 473 -7.45 -9.96 17.06
CA GLY A 473 -6.23 -9.97 17.90
C GLY A 473 -5.73 -11.36 18.27
N ASN A 474 -6.13 -12.37 17.52
CA ASN A 474 -5.70 -13.74 17.76
C ASN A 474 -4.24 -13.90 17.33
N THR A 475 -3.37 -14.24 18.28
CA THR A 475 -1.94 -14.46 18.05
C THR A 475 -1.59 -15.93 17.81
N ASP A 476 -2.51 -16.84 18.13
CA ASP A 476 -2.30 -18.29 18.01
C ASP A 476 -2.78 -18.75 16.64
N SER A 477 -1.84 -18.97 15.72
CA SER A 477 -2.14 -19.57 14.42
C SER A 477 -2.23 -21.09 14.53
N THR A 478 -3.27 -21.67 13.92
CA THR A 478 -3.37 -23.12 13.68
C THR A 478 -2.77 -23.51 12.33
N VAL A 479 -2.38 -22.51 11.54
CA VAL A 479 -1.86 -22.68 10.16
C VAL A 479 -0.36 -22.95 10.22
N SER A 480 0.09 -24.00 9.52
CA SER A 480 1.50 -24.35 9.35
C SER A 480 1.88 -24.54 7.90
N THR A 481 3.13 -24.22 7.56
CA THR A 481 3.73 -24.55 6.27
C THR A 481 4.35 -25.94 6.35
N GLU A 482 4.03 -26.80 5.39
CA GLU A 482 4.45 -28.18 5.31
C GLU A 482 5.13 -28.47 3.96
N THR A 483 5.99 -29.49 3.92
CA THR A 483 6.75 -29.88 2.72
C THR A 483 6.76 -31.41 2.48
N SER A 484 5.96 -32.19 3.20
CA SER A 484 5.98 -33.64 3.16
C SER A 484 5.27 -34.25 1.96
N LEU A 485 4.38 -33.53 1.28
CA LEU A 485 3.74 -33.95 0.03
C LEU A 485 4.64 -33.58 -1.15
N GLU A 486 4.67 -34.45 -2.18
CA GLU A 486 5.42 -34.16 -3.41
C GLU A 486 4.57 -33.32 -4.39
N GLY A 487 5.23 -32.50 -5.21
CA GLY A 487 4.62 -31.81 -6.35
C GLY A 487 3.84 -30.52 -5.98
N TYR A 488 4.09 -29.93 -4.82
CA TYR A 488 3.67 -28.56 -4.52
C TYR A 488 4.50 -27.54 -5.30
N SER A 489 3.99 -26.32 -5.43
CA SER A 489 4.74 -25.15 -5.96
C SER A 489 5.39 -24.35 -4.83
N GLY A 490 6.21 -23.37 -5.17
CA GLY A 490 6.84 -22.50 -4.17
C GLY A 490 7.70 -23.20 -3.14
N GLY A 491 7.67 -22.72 -1.92
CA GLY A 491 8.45 -23.21 -0.76
C GLY A 491 7.77 -24.32 0.03
N GLY A 492 6.47 -24.58 -0.18
CA GLY A 492 5.67 -25.53 0.59
C GLY A 492 4.19 -25.42 0.31
N TYR A 493 3.38 -25.93 1.19
CA TYR A 493 1.92 -25.82 1.18
C TYR A 493 1.42 -25.61 2.60
N VAL A 494 0.19 -25.13 2.75
CA VAL A 494 -0.39 -24.77 4.04
C VAL A 494 -1.37 -25.82 4.54
N MET A 495 -1.30 -26.15 5.83
CA MET A 495 -2.22 -26.99 6.58
C MET A 495 -2.87 -26.23 7.73
N GLY A 496 -3.92 -26.80 8.34
CA GLY A 496 -4.59 -26.22 9.53
C GLY A 496 -5.68 -25.20 9.22
N LEU A 497 -6.06 -25.05 7.94
CA LEU A 497 -7.13 -24.13 7.53
C LEU A 497 -8.52 -24.53 8.06
N SER A 498 -8.72 -25.80 8.45
CA SER A 498 -9.98 -26.31 8.99
C SER A 498 -10.12 -26.16 10.51
N ASP A 499 -9.07 -25.76 11.21
CA ASP A 499 -9.06 -25.76 12.67
C ASP A 499 -9.80 -24.57 13.27
N ARG A 500 -9.90 -23.48 12.49
CA ARG A 500 -10.62 -22.28 12.90
C ARG A 500 -11.10 -21.54 11.63
N ALA A 501 -12.36 -21.12 11.61
CA ALA A 501 -12.93 -20.33 10.53
C ALA A 501 -12.33 -18.92 10.46
N VAL A 502 -12.34 -18.33 9.26
CA VAL A 502 -11.92 -16.92 9.04
C VAL A 502 -12.67 -15.96 9.96
N THR A 503 -13.98 -16.16 10.15
CA THR A 503 -14.83 -15.35 11.04
C THR A 503 -14.46 -15.44 12.51
N GLU A 504 -13.70 -16.46 12.88
CA GLU A 504 -13.20 -16.71 14.24
C GLU A 504 -11.69 -16.37 14.38
N GLY A 505 -11.10 -15.76 13.35
CA GLY A 505 -9.69 -15.40 13.30
C GLY A 505 -8.76 -16.55 12.89
N GLY A 506 -9.27 -17.53 12.14
CA GLY A 506 -8.49 -18.60 11.51
C GLY A 506 -8.26 -18.36 10.02
N GLY A 507 -7.68 -19.35 9.34
CA GLY A 507 -7.42 -19.31 7.90
C GLY A 507 -6.22 -18.46 7.50
N ILE A 508 -6.08 -18.23 6.21
CA ILE A 508 -5.04 -17.38 5.62
C ILE A 508 -5.65 -16.20 4.87
N ARG A 509 -4.85 -15.16 4.71
CA ARG A 509 -5.18 -13.90 4.04
C ARG A 509 -4.23 -13.60 2.91
N ASN A 510 -4.79 -13.28 1.75
CA ASN A 510 -4.05 -12.78 0.60
C ASN A 510 -4.47 -11.34 0.29
N THR A 511 -3.50 -10.50 -0.03
CA THR A 511 -3.75 -9.17 -0.58
C THR A 511 -3.67 -9.25 -2.09
N VAL A 512 -4.78 -9.00 -2.78
CA VAL A 512 -4.89 -9.04 -4.23
C VAL A 512 -5.14 -7.63 -4.73
N VAL A 513 -4.22 -7.08 -5.52
CA VAL A 513 -4.35 -5.76 -6.13
C VAL A 513 -4.65 -5.94 -7.60
N VAL A 514 -5.74 -5.34 -8.08
CA VAL A 514 -6.16 -5.37 -9.49
C VAL A 514 -6.32 -3.97 -10.04
N GLU A 515 -5.98 -3.79 -11.31
CA GLU A 515 -6.05 -2.47 -11.98
C GLU A 515 -7.48 -2.10 -12.39
N GLU A 516 -8.36 -3.09 -12.56
CA GLU A 516 -9.73 -2.87 -13.00
C GLU A 516 -10.73 -3.67 -12.16
N SER A 517 -11.87 -3.05 -11.88
CA SER A 517 -13.00 -3.72 -11.26
C SER A 517 -13.64 -4.72 -12.24
N GLY A 518 -13.96 -5.93 -11.78
CA GLY A 518 -14.57 -6.92 -12.64
C GLY A 518 -14.68 -8.30 -12.02
N LEU A 519 -15.07 -9.27 -12.86
CA LEU A 519 -15.12 -10.68 -12.46
C LEU A 519 -13.76 -11.34 -12.65
N TYR A 520 -13.34 -12.03 -11.60
CA TYR A 520 -12.10 -12.81 -11.56
C TYR A 520 -12.39 -14.25 -11.16
N ASN A 521 -11.68 -15.19 -11.75
CA ASN A 521 -11.64 -16.55 -11.27
C ASN A 521 -10.58 -16.69 -10.18
N ILE A 522 -10.99 -17.19 -9.03
CA ILE A 522 -10.09 -17.67 -7.97
C ILE A 522 -10.05 -19.19 -8.08
N THR A 523 -8.87 -19.73 -8.40
CA THR A 523 -8.61 -21.17 -8.46
C THR A 523 -7.74 -21.55 -7.28
N LEU A 524 -8.19 -22.51 -6.47
CA LEU A 524 -7.45 -23.08 -5.36
C LEU A 524 -6.85 -24.41 -5.80
N ARG A 525 -5.55 -24.59 -5.62
CA ARG A 525 -4.88 -25.89 -5.80
C ARG A 525 -4.69 -26.55 -4.43
N TYR A 526 -5.29 -27.71 -4.26
CA TYR A 526 -5.37 -28.38 -2.96
C TYR A 526 -5.24 -29.89 -3.07
N GLN A 527 -4.96 -30.54 -1.95
CA GLN A 527 -5.08 -31.99 -1.76
C GLN A 527 -5.79 -32.28 -0.45
N SER A 528 -6.83 -33.14 -0.48
CA SER A 528 -7.56 -33.55 0.72
C SER A 528 -7.97 -35.01 0.62
N SER A 529 -7.83 -35.76 1.70
CA SER A 529 -8.32 -37.14 1.80
C SER A 529 -9.83 -37.22 2.11
N GLN A 530 -10.50 -36.09 2.33
CA GLN A 530 -11.91 -35.99 2.66
C GLN A 530 -12.60 -34.99 1.74
N ALA A 531 -13.84 -35.30 1.37
CA ALA A 531 -14.69 -34.32 0.70
C ALA A 531 -15.19 -33.28 1.72
N GLY A 532 -15.19 -32.03 1.32
CA GLY A 532 -15.60 -30.90 2.15
C GLY A 532 -15.80 -29.64 1.35
N GLU A 533 -15.56 -28.49 1.96
CA GLU A 533 -15.73 -27.18 1.33
C GLU A 533 -14.56 -26.28 1.67
N ALA A 534 -14.22 -25.35 0.77
CA ALA A 534 -13.39 -24.19 1.05
C ALA A 534 -14.24 -22.91 0.92
N SER A 535 -14.08 -22.02 1.87
CA SER A 535 -14.73 -20.71 1.86
C SER A 535 -13.75 -19.66 1.36
N ILE A 536 -14.21 -18.81 0.46
CA ILE A 536 -13.48 -17.68 -0.10
C ILE A 536 -14.21 -16.41 0.33
N TYR A 537 -13.58 -15.62 1.16
CA TYR A 537 -14.10 -14.35 1.64
C TYR A 537 -13.41 -13.23 0.87
N VAL A 538 -14.19 -12.37 0.21
CA VAL A 538 -13.67 -11.21 -0.51
C VAL A 538 -14.14 -9.94 0.18
N GLY A 539 -13.23 -9.07 0.53
CA GLY A 539 -13.56 -7.81 1.18
C GLY A 539 -12.45 -6.79 1.07
N ASN A 540 -12.80 -5.54 1.29
CA ASN A 540 -11.87 -4.41 1.24
C ASN A 540 -11.42 -3.97 2.64
N THR A 541 -12.04 -4.51 3.71
CA THR A 541 -11.69 -4.16 5.07
C THR A 541 -11.48 -5.42 5.91
N ALA A 542 -10.51 -5.35 6.81
CA ALA A 542 -10.18 -6.43 7.74
C ALA A 542 -11.29 -6.69 8.80
N VAL A 543 -12.31 -5.85 8.90
CA VAL A 543 -13.18 -5.75 10.07
C VAL A 543 -14.66 -6.01 9.78
N THR A 544 -15.09 -6.03 8.51
CA THR A 544 -16.50 -6.24 8.21
C THR A 544 -16.86 -7.72 8.25
N LEU A 545 -17.78 -8.07 9.12
CA LEU A 545 -18.38 -9.40 9.22
C LEU A 545 -19.29 -9.74 8.01
N ASP A 546 -19.54 -8.77 7.14
CA ASP A 546 -20.43 -8.85 5.99
C ASP A 546 -19.68 -9.02 4.67
N ARG A 547 -18.60 -9.81 4.68
CA ARG A 547 -17.82 -10.12 3.48
C ARG A 547 -18.59 -11.00 2.54
N VAL A 548 -18.37 -10.79 1.26
CA VAL A 548 -18.85 -11.72 0.23
C VAL A 548 -18.23 -13.10 0.49
N ASN A 549 -19.08 -14.06 0.77
CA ASN A 549 -18.66 -15.45 0.97
C ASN A 549 -19.00 -16.29 -0.26
N LYS A 550 -17.98 -16.93 -0.84
CA LYS A 550 -18.14 -17.93 -1.90
C LYS A 550 -17.62 -19.26 -1.38
N THR A 551 -18.43 -20.29 -1.52
CA THR A 551 -18.07 -21.66 -1.09
C THR A 551 -17.83 -22.53 -2.32
N VAL A 552 -16.78 -23.32 -2.30
CA VAL A 552 -16.45 -24.32 -3.33
C VAL A 552 -16.30 -25.69 -2.71
N SER A 553 -16.77 -26.72 -3.41
CA SER A 553 -16.69 -28.11 -2.93
C SER A 553 -15.32 -28.69 -3.21
N LEU A 554 -14.67 -29.21 -2.17
CA LEU A 554 -13.44 -29.97 -2.24
C LEU A 554 -13.76 -31.46 -2.43
N GLN A 555 -13.09 -32.09 -3.37
CA GLN A 555 -13.20 -33.53 -3.58
C GLN A 555 -12.09 -34.27 -2.84
N ALA A 556 -12.40 -35.45 -2.32
CA ALA A 556 -11.36 -36.32 -1.78
C ALA A 556 -10.49 -36.91 -2.91
N GLY A 557 -9.19 -37.00 -2.69
CA GLY A 557 -8.22 -37.57 -3.63
C GLY A 557 -6.81 -37.61 -3.06
N ASP A 558 -5.97 -38.47 -3.64
CA ASP A 558 -4.59 -38.70 -3.21
C ASP A 558 -3.56 -37.80 -3.94
N GLY A 559 -4.00 -36.84 -4.73
CA GLY A 559 -3.15 -35.93 -5.50
C GLY A 559 -3.68 -34.50 -5.52
N TRP A 560 -2.87 -33.59 -6.04
CA TRP A 560 -3.24 -32.19 -6.19
C TRP A 560 -4.41 -32.03 -7.17
N GLN A 561 -5.40 -31.27 -6.77
CA GLN A 561 -6.61 -30.96 -7.51
C GLN A 561 -6.82 -29.45 -7.57
N GLU A 562 -7.62 -28.98 -8.52
CA GLU A 562 -8.00 -27.58 -8.61
C GLU A 562 -9.52 -27.41 -8.50
N VAL A 563 -9.94 -26.35 -7.83
CA VAL A 563 -11.34 -25.91 -7.80
C VAL A 563 -11.39 -24.40 -8.00
N THR A 564 -12.42 -23.93 -8.72
CA THR A 564 -12.51 -22.53 -9.13
C THR A 564 -13.86 -21.93 -8.74
N ALA A 565 -13.80 -20.69 -8.19
CA ALA A 565 -14.96 -19.81 -8.03
C ALA A 565 -14.73 -18.52 -8.80
N SER A 566 -15.80 -17.91 -9.30
CA SER A 566 -15.73 -16.54 -9.81
C SER A 566 -16.22 -15.58 -8.74
N VAL A 567 -15.45 -14.52 -8.50
CA VAL A 567 -15.71 -13.46 -7.56
C VAL A 567 -15.58 -12.12 -8.25
N TYR A 568 -16.22 -11.09 -7.69
CA TYR A 568 -16.01 -9.71 -8.10
C TYR A 568 -14.89 -9.11 -7.27
N LEU A 569 -13.89 -8.52 -7.93
CA LEU A 569 -12.83 -7.72 -7.28
C LEU A 569 -12.99 -6.27 -7.72
N GLN A 570 -12.82 -5.35 -6.79
CA GLN A 570 -12.79 -3.91 -7.06
C GLN A 570 -11.38 -3.49 -7.45
N LYS A 571 -11.27 -2.44 -8.27
CA LYS A 571 -9.98 -1.79 -8.54
C LYS A 571 -9.24 -1.48 -7.24
N GLY A 572 -7.94 -1.68 -7.24
CA GLY A 572 -7.07 -1.51 -6.09
C GLY A 572 -7.00 -2.75 -5.21
N ILE A 573 -6.86 -2.56 -3.91
CA ILE A 573 -6.57 -3.58 -2.91
C ILE A 573 -7.82 -4.37 -2.55
N ASN A 574 -7.76 -5.68 -2.68
CA ASN A 574 -8.77 -6.62 -2.21
C ASN A 574 -8.16 -7.59 -1.19
N VAL A 575 -8.86 -7.82 -0.11
CA VAL A 575 -8.49 -8.83 0.88
C VAL A 575 -9.24 -10.12 0.55
N VAL A 576 -8.51 -11.20 0.33
CA VAL A 576 -9.05 -12.52 0.04
C VAL A 576 -8.62 -13.48 1.14
N ASP A 577 -9.57 -13.88 1.99
CA ASP A 577 -9.33 -14.83 3.06
C ASP A 577 -9.87 -16.21 2.71
N LEU A 578 -9.20 -17.25 3.20
CA LEU A 578 -9.50 -18.65 2.89
C LEU A 578 -9.53 -19.49 4.17
N ASP A 579 -10.56 -20.32 4.30
CA ASP A 579 -10.62 -21.44 5.26
C ASP A 579 -11.20 -22.71 4.62
N THR A 580 -11.15 -23.82 5.32
CA THR A 580 -11.71 -25.09 4.85
C THR A 580 -12.52 -25.79 5.96
N THR A 581 -13.49 -26.61 5.58
CA THR A 581 -14.29 -27.40 6.52
C THR A 581 -13.67 -28.76 6.86
N VAL A 582 -12.65 -29.18 6.13
CA VAL A 582 -11.93 -30.44 6.30
C VAL A 582 -10.43 -30.20 6.20
N PRO A 583 -9.59 -31.05 6.84
CA PRO A 583 -8.16 -30.97 6.63
C PRO A 583 -7.80 -31.08 5.16
N ALA A 584 -7.21 -30.04 4.64
CA ALA A 584 -6.74 -29.93 3.26
C ALA A 584 -5.38 -29.23 3.23
N ALA A 585 -4.47 -29.77 2.40
CA ALA A 585 -3.27 -29.06 2.01
C ALA A 585 -3.66 -28.05 0.94
N LEU A 586 -3.32 -26.79 1.11
CA LEU A 586 -3.49 -25.75 0.10
C LEU A 586 -2.12 -25.32 -0.42
N ASP A 587 -1.92 -25.44 -1.73
CA ASP A 587 -0.66 -25.13 -2.41
C ASP A 587 -0.63 -23.67 -2.84
N TYR A 588 -1.60 -23.24 -3.65
CA TYR A 588 -1.71 -21.86 -4.07
C TYR A 588 -3.15 -21.43 -4.34
N MET A 589 -3.32 -20.12 -4.41
CA MET A 589 -4.47 -19.43 -4.99
C MET A 589 -4.03 -18.74 -6.29
N ARG A 590 -4.70 -19.02 -7.41
CA ARG A 590 -4.52 -18.30 -8.68
C ARG A 590 -5.69 -17.38 -8.94
N VAL A 591 -5.41 -16.12 -9.22
CA VAL A 591 -6.42 -15.11 -9.57
C VAL A 591 -6.25 -14.74 -11.03
N ARG A 592 -7.32 -14.88 -11.82
CA ARG A 592 -7.32 -14.59 -13.26
C ARG A 592 -8.53 -13.76 -13.63
N ALA A 593 -8.30 -12.67 -14.37
CA ALA A 593 -9.37 -11.85 -14.94
C ALA A 593 -10.21 -12.67 -15.92
N LEU A 594 -11.52 -12.48 -15.87
CA LEU A 594 -12.43 -13.00 -16.89
C LEU A 594 -12.55 -11.97 -18.02
N PRO A 595 -12.65 -12.41 -19.27
CA PRO A 595 -12.90 -11.50 -20.38
C PRO A 595 -14.16 -10.67 -20.13
N ALA A 596 -14.13 -9.41 -20.51
CA ALA A 596 -15.32 -8.58 -20.54
C ALA A 596 -16.38 -9.22 -21.46
N GLN A 597 -17.64 -9.14 -21.05
CA GLN A 597 -18.74 -9.67 -21.87
C GLN A 597 -19.07 -8.61 -22.95
N ASP A 598 -19.24 -9.06 -24.19
CA ASP A 598 -19.49 -8.18 -25.34
C ASP A 598 -20.92 -7.60 -25.38
N SER A 599 -21.80 -7.98 -24.47
CA SER A 599 -23.19 -7.49 -24.42
C SER A 599 -23.55 -6.91 -23.08
N SER A 600 -24.07 -5.69 -23.07
CA SER A 600 -24.60 -5.03 -21.88
C SER A 600 -26.03 -4.55 -22.12
N THR A 601 -26.82 -4.49 -21.03
CA THR A 601 -28.14 -3.86 -21.01
C THR A 601 -28.07 -2.71 -20.02
N THR A 602 -28.35 -1.50 -20.49
CA THR A 602 -28.44 -0.33 -19.62
C THR A 602 -29.85 -0.21 -19.08
N ILE A 603 -29.99 0.03 -17.79
CA ILE A 603 -31.23 0.34 -17.13
C ILE A 603 -31.04 1.70 -16.47
N GLU A 604 -31.85 2.68 -16.85
CA GLU A 604 -31.73 4.04 -16.33
C GLU A 604 -32.20 4.10 -14.88
N ALA A 605 -31.46 4.84 -14.04
CA ALA A 605 -31.72 4.94 -12.61
C ALA A 605 -33.02 5.68 -12.31
N GLU A 606 -33.38 6.66 -13.13
CA GLU A 606 -34.63 7.41 -13.01
C GLU A 606 -35.88 6.56 -13.26
N ASP A 607 -35.77 5.48 -14.00
CA ASP A 607 -36.83 4.51 -14.24
C ASP A 607 -36.97 3.47 -13.11
N ALA A 608 -36.04 3.48 -12.15
CA ALA A 608 -35.94 2.54 -11.05
C ALA A 608 -36.41 3.12 -9.70
N ILE A 609 -37.02 4.33 -9.70
CA ILE A 609 -37.53 4.95 -8.49
C ILE A 609 -38.86 4.28 -8.11
N PRO A 610 -38.97 3.66 -6.90
CA PRO A 610 -40.25 3.11 -6.44
C PRO A 610 -41.34 4.17 -6.27
N GLU A 611 -42.61 3.82 -6.53
CA GLU A 611 -43.75 4.74 -6.46
C GLU A 611 -43.85 5.44 -5.07
N GLU A 612 -43.52 4.74 -3.99
CA GLU A 612 -43.55 5.27 -2.63
C GLU A 612 -42.44 6.28 -2.33
N LEU A 613 -41.38 6.31 -3.15
CA LEU A 613 -40.25 7.23 -3.02
C LEU A 613 -40.29 8.37 -4.06
N GLU A 614 -41.30 8.40 -4.91
CA GLU A 614 -41.52 9.52 -5.83
C GLU A 614 -41.66 10.83 -5.07
N GLY A 615 -40.82 11.82 -5.41
CA GLY A 615 -40.77 13.13 -4.74
C GLY A 615 -39.85 13.17 -3.50
N SER A 616 -39.45 12.04 -2.92
CA SER A 616 -38.33 11.94 -1.96
C SER A 616 -37.02 11.91 -2.70
N ILE A 617 -36.91 11.05 -3.71
CA ILE A 617 -35.80 10.97 -4.64
C ILE A 617 -36.03 11.95 -5.79
N GLN A 618 -35.01 12.69 -6.20
CA GLN A 618 -35.10 13.69 -7.24
C GLN A 618 -34.39 13.21 -8.51
N VAL A 619 -34.92 13.62 -9.67
CA VAL A 619 -34.26 13.45 -10.97
C VAL A 619 -33.72 14.80 -11.42
N ALA A 620 -32.43 14.85 -11.72
CA ALA A 620 -31.74 16.01 -12.25
C ALA A 620 -31.30 15.77 -13.69
N GLU A 621 -30.91 16.82 -14.40
CA GLU A 621 -30.45 16.77 -15.79
C GLU A 621 -28.96 17.12 -15.87
N SER A 622 -28.22 16.36 -16.69
CA SER A 622 -26.80 16.62 -17.03
C SER A 622 -26.46 16.04 -18.38
N ASP A 623 -25.72 16.79 -19.18
CA ASP A 623 -25.23 16.33 -20.48
C ASP A 623 -24.26 15.13 -20.37
N GLY A 624 -23.67 14.90 -19.19
CA GLY A 624 -22.79 13.77 -18.91
C GLY A 624 -23.51 12.50 -18.49
N ALA A 625 -24.81 12.58 -18.18
CA ALA A 625 -25.60 11.42 -17.75
C ALA A 625 -26.19 10.67 -18.95
N SER A 626 -26.33 9.35 -18.82
CA SER A 626 -27.07 8.52 -19.77
C SER A 626 -28.51 9.03 -19.89
N GLY A 627 -29.04 9.10 -21.10
CA GLY A 627 -30.35 9.70 -21.33
C GLY A 627 -30.50 11.19 -20.94
N GLY A 628 -29.42 11.85 -20.52
CA GLY A 628 -29.41 13.25 -20.08
C GLY A 628 -29.96 13.47 -18.67
N LYS A 629 -30.22 12.42 -17.90
CA LYS A 629 -30.83 12.48 -16.57
C LYS A 629 -30.08 11.59 -15.57
N TYR A 630 -30.25 11.88 -14.30
CA TYR A 630 -29.68 11.07 -13.22
C TYR A 630 -30.47 11.29 -11.92
N VAL A 631 -30.32 10.36 -11.00
CA VAL A 631 -30.99 10.36 -9.69
C VAL A 631 -30.12 11.05 -8.66
N VAL A 632 -30.71 11.95 -7.87
CA VAL A 632 -30.06 12.67 -6.75
C VAL A 632 -30.93 12.69 -5.51
N GLY A 633 -30.30 13.05 -4.37
CA GLY A 633 -31.02 13.31 -3.11
C GLY A 633 -31.40 12.05 -2.37
N MET A 634 -30.86 10.89 -2.72
CA MET A 634 -31.07 9.66 -1.97
C MET A 634 -30.54 9.80 -0.54
N LYS A 635 -31.36 9.47 0.44
CA LYS A 635 -30.98 9.50 1.86
C LYS A 635 -30.36 8.17 2.26
N GLY A 636 -29.12 8.25 2.80
CA GLY A 636 -28.47 7.12 3.44
C GLY A 636 -28.80 7.12 4.93
N ALA A 637 -29.61 6.18 5.40
CA ALA A 637 -29.81 5.95 6.82
C ALA A 637 -30.01 4.45 7.05
N TYR A 638 -29.44 3.93 8.12
CA TYR A 638 -29.42 2.49 8.41
C TYR A 638 -30.80 1.80 8.47
N GLN A 639 -31.87 2.52 8.73
CA GLN A 639 -33.22 1.94 8.84
C GLN A 639 -34.28 2.59 7.91
N ASP A 640 -34.01 3.75 7.35
CA ASP A 640 -34.92 4.53 6.49
C ASP A 640 -34.19 5.03 5.23
N ALA A 641 -33.27 4.20 4.67
CA ALA A 641 -32.54 4.54 3.46
C ALA A 641 -33.51 4.55 2.25
N ASP A 642 -33.34 5.55 1.38
CA ASP A 642 -33.98 5.53 0.06
C ASP A 642 -33.30 4.43 -0.79
N TYR A 643 -34.06 3.82 -1.70
CA TYR A 643 -33.55 2.75 -2.58
C TYR A 643 -34.06 2.90 -4.01
N LEU A 644 -33.38 2.26 -4.95
CA LEU A 644 -33.81 2.08 -6.32
C LEU A 644 -34.09 0.59 -6.55
N GLU A 645 -35.14 0.28 -7.31
CA GLU A 645 -35.53 -1.09 -7.62
C GLU A 645 -35.41 -1.36 -9.11
N PHE A 646 -34.43 -2.19 -9.48
CA PHE A 646 -34.17 -2.57 -10.86
C PHE A 646 -34.72 -3.96 -11.16
N THR A 647 -35.43 -4.10 -12.27
CA THR A 647 -35.88 -5.42 -12.77
C THR A 647 -35.07 -5.79 -14.00
N TYR A 648 -34.33 -6.88 -13.92
CA TYR A 648 -33.60 -7.44 -15.04
C TYR A 648 -34.02 -8.88 -15.34
N ASN A 649 -34.39 -9.15 -16.60
CA ASN A 649 -34.69 -10.48 -17.06
C ASN A 649 -33.47 -11.09 -17.72
N ALA A 650 -32.74 -11.92 -16.98
CA ALA A 650 -31.58 -12.61 -17.49
C ALA A 650 -31.96 -13.51 -18.68
N PRO A 651 -31.32 -13.37 -19.87
CA PRO A 651 -31.65 -14.16 -21.05
C PRO A 651 -31.32 -15.63 -20.90
N GLU A 652 -30.34 -15.96 -20.06
CA GLU A 652 -29.92 -17.34 -19.78
C GLU A 652 -29.37 -17.44 -18.34
N ALA A 653 -29.24 -18.67 -17.85
CA ALA A 653 -28.60 -18.88 -16.55
C ALA A 653 -27.09 -18.65 -16.67
N GLY A 654 -26.53 -17.80 -15.81
CA GLY A 654 -25.12 -17.44 -15.87
C GLY A 654 -24.73 -16.45 -14.80
N LYS A 655 -23.48 -15.99 -14.86
CA LYS A 655 -22.95 -14.90 -14.04
C LYS A 655 -23.04 -13.61 -14.81
N TYR A 656 -23.47 -12.58 -14.12
CA TYR A 656 -23.66 -11.24 -14.67
C TYR A 656 -22.84 -10.25 -13.87
N GLN A 657 -22.18 -9.34 -14.55
CA GLN A 657 -21.53 -8.18 -13.94
C GLN A 657 -22.53 -7.02 -13.95
N MET A 658 -22.75 -6.41 -12.79
CA MET A 658 -23.49 -5.16 -12.67
C MET A 658 -22.48 -4.02 -12.52
N GLN A 659 -22.67 -2.97 -13.32
CA GLN A 659 -21.90 -1.72 -13.20
C GLN A 659 -22.88 -0.60 -12.90
N ALA A 660 -22.57 0.24 -11.91
CA ALA A 660 -23.31 1.46 -11.61
C ALA A 660 -22.47 2.66 -12.09
N PHE A 661 -23.06 3.46 -12.99
CA PHE A 661 -22.48 4.73 -13.40
C PHE A 661 -22.92 5.80 -12.40
N HIS A 662 -21.98 6.44 -11.73
CA HIS A 662 -22.29 7.36 -10.64
C HIS A 662 -21.34 8.56 -10.63
N SER A 663 -21.77 9.62 -9.96
CA SER A 663 -20.94 10.75 -9.54
C SER A 663 -20.99 10.86 -8.03
N ASN A 664 -19.89 11.17 -7.39
CA ASN A 664 -19.79 11.34 -5.95
C ASN A 664 -18.81 12.47 -5.63
N GLU A 665 -19.33 13.69 -5.52
CA GLU A 665 -18.57 14.90 -5.19
C GLU A 665 -18.60 15.25 -3.69
N ASP A 666 -18.96 14.30 -2.82
CA ASP A 666 -19.04 14.57 -1.40
C ASP A 666 -17.65 14.65 -0.78
N LEU A 667 -17.24 15.84 -0.38
CA LEU A 667 -15.97 16.12 0.25
C LEU A 667 -16.07 16.00 1.76
N ALA A 668 -15.08 15.37 2.39
CA ALA A 668 -15.04 15.19 3.83
C ALA A 668 -14.81 16.53 4.56
N GLY A 669 -15.86 17.18 4.94
CA GLY A 669 -15.88 18.22 5.98
C GLY A 669 -15.01 19.46 5.75
N SER A 670 -15.07 20.38 6.70
CA SER A 670 -14.55 21.74 6.63
C SER A 670 -13.09 21.92 7.13
N HIS A 671 -12.32 20.86 7.29
CA HIS A 671 -10.93 20.96 7.74
C HIS A 671 -9.97 20.76 6.60
N GLY A 672 -8.93 21.57 6.50
CA GLY A 672 -7.96 21.53 5.42
C GLY A 672 -7.25 20.18 5.20
N TYR A 673 -7.32 19.27 6.15
CA TYR A 673 -6.86 17.90 6.03
C TYR A 673 -7.90 16.92 5.46
N ASN A 674 -9.15 17.35 5.25
CA ASN A 674 -10.27 16.49 4.89
C ASN A 674 -10.88 16.91 3.55
N ILE A 675 -10.06 17.04 2.53
CA ILE A 675 -10.44 17.63 1.24
C ILE A 675 -10.62 16.62 0.11
N LYS A 676 -10.28 15.35 0.33
CA LYS A 676 -10.57 14.29 -0.65
C LYS A 676 -12.05 13.93 -0.65
N ALA A 677 -12.54 13.54 -1.81
CA ALA A 677 -13.86 12.97 -1.94
C ALA A 677 -14.01 11.72 -1.06
N ILE A 678 -15.16 11.60 -0.41
CA ILE A 678 -15.46 10.45 0.45
C ILE A 678 -16.05 9.34 -0.39
N ASP A 679 -15.52 8.13 -0.26
CA ASP A 679 -16.18 6.96 -0.81
C ASP A 679 -17.50 6.67 -0.08
N LYS A 680 -18.48 6.27 -0.85
CA LYS A 680 -19.78 5.81 -0.34
C LYS A 680 -19.90 4.31 -0.55
N TYR A 681 -20.65 3.66 0.31
CA TYR A 681 -21.01 2.27 0.13
C TYR A 681 -22.52 2.18 -0.09
N ALA A 682 -22.93 1.32 -1.01
CA ALA A 682 -24.31 0.94 -1.18
C ALA A 682 -24.51 -0.51 -0.72
N VAL A 683 -25.73 -0.85 -0.40
CA VAL A 683 -26.16 -2.25 -0.24
C VAL A 683 -26.93 -2.62 -1.50
N VAL A 684 -26.47 -3.63 -2.20
CA VAL A 684 -27.17 -4.19 -3.37
C VAL A 684 -27.77 -5.52 -2.99
N ASP A 685 -29.10 -5.63 -3.02
CA ASP A 685 -29.84 -6.88 -2.78
C ASP A 685 -30.27 -7.49 -4.12
N VAL A 686 -29.71 -8.64 -4.45
CA VAL A 686 -30.15 -9.41 -5.62
C VAL A 686 -30.91 -10.64 -5.16
N ASN A 687 -32.23 -10.53 -5.08
CA ASN A 687 -33.14 -11.62 -4.67
C ASN A 687 -32.77 -12.23 -3.29
N GLY A 688 -32.40 -11.42 -2.32
CA GLY A 688 -32.00 -11.84 -0.98
C GLY A 688 -30.51 -12.17 -0.82
N ASN A 689 -29.71 -11.93 -1.86
CA ASN A 689 -28.24 -11.98 -1.76
C ASN A 689 -27.68 -10.55 -1.73
N TYR A 690 -26.92 -10.26 -0.71
CA TYR A 690 -26.41 -8.91 -0.46
C TYR A 690 -24.98 -8.76 -0.93
N GLU A 691 -24.68 -7.64 -1.62
CA GLU A 691 -23.35 -7.18 -2.01
C GLU A 691 -23.17 -5.74 -1.52
N TYR A 692 -21.95 -5.33 -1.27
CA TYR A 692 -21.61 -4.01 -0.70
C TYR A 692 -20.62 -3.26 -1.60
N PRO A 693 -21.04 -2.85 -2.81
CA PRO A 693 -20.16 -2.11 -3.71
C PRO A 693 -19.79 -0.74 -3.14
N ARG A 694 -18.58 -0.33 -3.43
CA ARG A 694 -18.05 1.00 -3.13
C ARG A 694 -18.34 1.93 -4.31
N PHE A 695 -18.85 3.11 -4.03
CA PHE A 695 -18.94 4.23 -4.95
C PHE A 695 -17.81 5.20 -4.63
N GLU A 696 -16.78 5.18 -5.46
CA GLU A 696 -15.59 6.00 -5.28
C GLU A 696 -15.94 7.49 -5.31
N GLY A 697 -15.20 8.29 -4.52
CA GLY A 697 -15.23 9.72 -4.65
C GLY A 697 -14.67 10.12 -6.01
N ILE A 698 -15.51 10.68 -6.86
CA ILE A 698 -15.16 11.21 -8.17
C ILE A 698 -15.20 12.73 -8.07
N VAL A 699 -14.10 13.39 -8.33
CA VAL A 699 -13.96 14.84 -8.29
C VAL A 699 -13.91 15.38 -9.72
#